data_388bdec2766c9ecc26df9b0b07135c6a
#
_entry.id   388bdec2766c9ecc26df9b0b07135c6a
#
_cell.length_a   1.000
_cell.length_b   1.000
_cell.length_c   1.000
_cell.angle_alpha   90.00
_cell.angle_beta   90.00
_cell.angle_gamma   90.00
#
_symmetry.space_group_name_H-M   'P 1'
#
loop_
_entity.id
_entity.type
_entity.pdbx_description
1 polymer ?
#
loop_
_entity_poly.entity_id
_entity_poly.type
_entity_poly.pdbx_seq_one_letter_code
_entity_poly.pdbx_strand_id
1 'polypeptide(L)'
;MTFAVNEAMRPGLRTGMRVMVQLGARKFYAGIVSRLHDEPPAYKTIKPIVRIVDEREAATPEQLRLWEWISSYYMCPPGMVMRAALPAKLKLDGYSEDETLRSGYRVPLVPHIGLHPAVGSEEQLHAVLDSLSRARTQHRAVVEYLARAGFLPGEEDDSRSPEASPAAQYPAGDLPDGEIPVGTPGKGGFAFGEAPLVPRAALGVSSAVIRALVERGILRQVDLERQPGGEDSFAVEGAVIAPLPVLTDSQQQAYEAIRSGFAGKEVVLLHGVTGSGKTEIYIHLMAERLAAGGNVLYMLPEIALTAQLIERMRGYFGDRVVVYHSRLSDNRRAEVYRELLASQGGRLVVGVRSSVLLPLPHLSLVVVDEEHENSFKQADSAPRYQARDTAVVLAGLCGAKTLLGSATPSMESYYNALCGKYVLVALTERYSGVSLPQVLLSDTLRAARRGEKRSHFNKLLLDRIEEALVRGRQVMLFQNRRGFSPFVECGNCGWTASCPDCNVTLTYHKSDGSLRCHYCGYHTPLPPRCPSCGADDLQPRGFGTEKIEEALAEIFPDAVIDRLDADTSRTAHGYRRIISAFERGQTDILIGTQMITKGFDFGNVSLVGILNADNLLNYPDFRAGERAFQLMMQVGGRAGRRSEQGAVVIQTGQPSHPVLAQVCSGDYEAMARMQLAERQSFLYPPYCRLISLTLRHRDRTLLWEAANRFGDSLRRVFGRRLLGPEAPPVDRIRGQYLVRFLLKIEKQSSAAEAKRLLAGLFDTLHRDKAYRAVELIPDVDPQ
;
A
#
# COMPACT_ATOMS: atom_id res chain seq x y z
N MET A 1 7.83 21.23 -21.45
CA MET A 1 8.48 22.52 -21.72
C MET A 1 9.78 22.25 -22.47
N THR A 2 10.13 23.09 -23.45
CA THR A 2 11.36 22.98 -24.25
C THR A 2 12.36 24.03 -23.77
N PHE A 3 13.61 23.64 -23.62
CA PHE A 3 14.73 24.49 -23.21
C PHE A 3 15.86 24.36 -24.22
N ALA A 4 16.64 25.42 -24.41
CA ALA A 4 17.83 25.40 -25.25
C ALA A 4 18.99 24.72 -24.54
N VAL A 5 19.84 24.06 -25.28
CA VAL A 5 21.07 23.39 -24.78
C VAL A 5 22.29 24.16 -25.32
N ASN A 6 23.16 24.63 -24.41
CA ASN A 6 24.39 25.28 -24.76
C ASN A 6 25.38 24.26 -25.43
N GLU A 7 26.21 24.69 -26.37
CA GLU A 7 27.14 23.81 -27.07
C GLU A 7 28.08 23.04 -26.14
N ALA A 8 28.53 23.67 -25.06
CA ALA A 8 29.39 23.02 -24.07
C ALA A 8 28.70 21.87 -23.32
N MET A 9 27.37 21.85 -23.23
CA MET A 9 26.58 20.82 -22.51
C MET A 9 26.13 19.69 -23.46
N ARG A 10 26.14 19.91 -24.79
CA ARG A 10 25.63 18.94 -25.76
C ARG A 10 26.28 17.55 -25.66
N PRO A 11 27.64 17.42 -25.54
CA PRO A 11 28.28 16.10 -25.51
C PRO A 11 27.92 15.26 -24.28
N GLY A 12 27.61 15.93 -23.15
CA GLY A 12 27.32 15.27 -21.86
C GLY A 12 25.84 15.07 -21.54
N LEU A 13 24.93 15.67 -22.32
CA LEU A 13 23.51 15.64 -22.02
C LEU A 13 22.83 14.43 -22.66
N ARG A 14 22.12 13.65 -21.85
CA ARG A 14 21.36 12.46 -22.27
C ARG A 14 19.93 12.51 -21.77
N THR A 15 19.05 11.78 -22.43
CA THR A 15 17.69 11.53 -21.97
C THR A 15 17.72 10.82 -20.60
N GLY A 16 16.83 11.22 -19.67
CA GLY A 16 16.82 10.69 -18.31
C GLY A 16 17.66 11.47 -17.30
N MET A 17 18.58 12.34 -17.74
CA MET A 17 19.38 13.17 -16.84
C MET A 17 18.56 14.29 -16.19
N ARG A 18 18.94 14.64 -14.94
CA ARG A 18 18.38 15.84 -14.28
C ARG A 18 19.14 17.09 -14.72
N VAL A 19 18.36 18.11 -15.01
CA VAL A 19 18.87 19.43 -15.40
C VAL A 19 18.22 20.49 -14.54
N MET A 20 18.96 21.53 -14.23
CA MET A 20 18.43 22.72 -13.60
C MET A 20 17.89 23.67 -14.66
N VAL A 21 16.65 24.10 -14.49
CA VAL A 21 15.96 25.06 -15.37
C VAL A 21 15.36 26.19 -14.57
N GLN A 22 15.35 27.39 -15.15
CA GLN A 22 14.72 28.56 -14.54
C GLN A 22 13.29 28.74 -15.06
N LEU A 23 12.31 28.74 -14.13
CA LEU A 23 10.93 29.07 -14.42
C LEU A 23 10.56 30.40 -13.75
N GLY A 24 10.04 31.34 -14.53
CA GLY A 24 9.81 32.70 -14.04
C GLY A 24 11.09 33.50 -13.89
N ALA A 25 11.11 34.52 -13.01
CA ALA A 25 12.23 35.45 -12.86
C ALA A 25 13.28 35.00 -11.85
N ARG A 26 12.92 34.18 -10.84
CA ARG A 26 13.79 33.92 -9.67
C ARG A 26 13.80 32.47 -9.18
N LYS A 27 12.99 31.56 -9.75
CA LYS A 27 12.87 30.20 -9.23
C LYS A 27 13.52 29.17 -10.14
N PHE A 28 14.31 28.30 -9.55
CA PHE A 28 14.96 27.19 -10.21
C PHE A 28 14.26 25.87 -9.86
N TYR A 29 14.25 24.95 -10.81
CA TYR A 29 13.61 23.64 -10.68
C TYR A 29 14.49 22.57 -11.30
N ALA A 30 14.48 21.39 -10.73
CA ALA A 30 15.02 20.23 -11.40
C ALA A 30 13.99 19.68 -12.39
N GLY A 31 14.41 19.50 -13.65
CA GLY A 31 13.68 18.79 -14.68
C GLY A 31 14.41 17.52 -15.08
N ILE A 32 13.67 16.54 -15.60
CA ILE A 32 14.23 15.37 -16.26
C ILE A 32 14.18 15.60 -17.77
N VAL A 33 15.27 15.34 -18.47
CA VAL A 33 15.33 15.38 -19.95
C VAL A 33 14.51 14.21 -20.48
N SER A 34 13.35 14.51 -21.07
CA SER A 34 12.48 13.48 -21.65
C SER A 34 12.85 13.15 -23.09
N ARG A 35 13.28 14.13 -23.88
CA ARG A 35 13.66 13.98 -25.28
C ARG A 35 14.64 15.08 -25.68
N LEU A 36 15.63 14.72 -26.48
CA LEU A 36 16.51 15.66 -27.22
C LEU A 36 15.98 15.76 -28.65
N HIS A 37 15.89 16.98 -29.20
CA HIS A 37 15.42 17.23 -30.57
C HIS A 37 15.91 18.57 -31.06
N ASP A 38 15.97 18.71 -32.38
CA ASP A 38 16.36 19.96 -33.09
C ASP A 38 15.14 20.68 -33.69
N GLU A 39 13.91 20.26 -33.37
CA GLU A 39 12.69 20.88 -33.86
C GLU A 39 12.55 22.29 -33.25
N PRO A 40 12.32 23.34 -34.05
CA PRO A 40 12.11 24.69 -33.54
C PRO A 40 10.81 24.72 -32.77
N PRO A 41 10.81 25.21 -31.50
CA PRO A 41 9.59 25.29 -30.74
C PRO A 41 8.72 26.45 -31.18
N ALA A 42 7.42 26.35 -30.91
CA ALA A 42 6.43 27.38 -31.25
C ALA A 42 6.57 28.71 -30.46
N TYR A 43 7.58 28.84 -29.60
CA TYR A 43 7.78 29.99 -28.72
C TYR A 43 8.85 30.95 -29.23
N LYS A 44 8.59 32.25 -29.13
CA LYS A 44 9.54 33.31 -29.57
C LYS A 44 10.83 33.35 -28.73
N THR A 45 10.79 32.92 -27.49
CA THR A 45 11.94 32.97 -26.57
C THR A 45 12.07 31.65 -25.83
N ILE A 46 13.22 31.00 -25.93
CA ILE A 46 13.54 29.75 -25.23
C ILE A 46 14.62 30.04 -24.22
N LYS A 47 14.38 29.66 -22.96
CA LYS A 47 15.39 29.75 -21.91
C LYS A 47 16.39 28.58 -22.06
N PRO A 48 17.69 28.79 -21.79
CA PRO A 48 18.65 27.73 -21.75
C PRO A 48 18.52 26.89 -20.48
N ILE A 49 19.01 25.65 -20.52
CA ILE A 49 19.33 24.86 -19.35
C ILE A 49 20.44 25.59 -18.58
N VAL A 50 20.29 25.71 -17.27
CA VAL A 50 21.27 26.40 -16.41
C VAL A 50 22.51 25.51 -16.21
N ARG A 51 22.28 24.23 -15.84
CA ARG A 51 23.33 23.23 -15.68
C ARG A 51 22.77 21.81 -15.67
N ILE A 52 23.63 20.84 -15.92
CA ILE A 52 23.38 19.41 -15.65
C ILE A 52 23.57 19.18 -14.15
N VAL A 53 22.63 18.47 -13.51
CA VAL A 53 22.65 18.22 -12.06
C VAL A 53 23.39 16.94 -11.71
N ASP A 54 23.20 15.89 -12.52
CA ASP A 54 23.82 14.58 -12.31
C ASP A 54 24.72 14.19 -13.48
N GLU A 55 25.76 13.43 -13.21
CA GLU A 55 26.65 12.86 -14.22
C GLU A 55 26.04 11.64 -14.94
N ARG A 56 25.00 11.03 -14.35
CA ARG A 56 24.31 9.85 -14.87
C ARG A 56 22.81 10.13 -14.99
N GLU A 57 22.13 9.26 -15.73
CA GLU A 57 20.70 9.30 -15.86
C GLU A 57 20.03 9.10 -14.49
N ALA A 58 19.01 9.91 -14.18
CA ALA A 58 18.19 9.80 -12.97
C ALA A 58 16.88 9.05 -13.23
N ALA A 59 16.58 8.72 -14.48
CA ALA A 59 15.43 7.91 -14.87
C ALA A 59 15.81 7.03 -16.07
N THR A 60 15.31 5.78 -16.06
CA THR A 60 15.53 4.85 -17.17
C THR A 60 14.61 5.18 -18.37
N PRO A 61 14.95 4.72 -19.59
CA PRO A 61 14.07 4.89 -20.76
C PRO A 61 12.67 4.28 -20.55
N GLU A 62 12.56 3.15 -19.86
CA GLU A 62 11.31 2.47 -19.53
C GLU A 62 10.46 3.32 -18.57
N GLN A 63 11.09 3.96 -17.56
CA GLN A 63 10.40 4.88 -16.68
C GLN A 63 9.84 6.08 -17.44
N LEU A 64 10.60 6.68 -18.34
CA LEU A 64 10.14 7.82 -19.13
C LEU A 64 8.93 7.45 -20.00
N ARG A 65 8.97 6.29 -20.66
CA ARG A 65 7.81 5.75 -21.41
C ARG A 65 6.60 5.49 -20.51
N LEU A 66 6.84 4.94 -19.33
CA LEU A 66 5.77 4.73 -18.33
C LEU A 66 5.17 6.05 -17.87
N TRP A 67 5.99 7.07 -17.59
CA TRP A 67 5.50 8.39 -17.16
C TRP A 67 4.68 9.09 -18.24
N GLU A 68 5.10 8.96 -19.50
CA GLU A 68 4.35 9.47 -20.64
C GLU A 68 3.00 8.76 -20.78
N TRP A 69 3.00 7.42 -20.63
CA TRP A 69 1.78 6.63 -20.63
C TRP A 69 0.83 7.04 -19.47
N ILE A 70 1.34 7.15 -18.22
CA ILE A 70 0.54 7.58 -17.07
C ILE A 70 -0.05 8.98 -17.31
N SER A 71 0.75 9.91 -17.82
CA SER A 71 0.32 11.27 -18.13
C SER A 71 -0.85 11.26 -19.14
N SER A 72 -0.69 10.54 -20.23
CA SER A 72 -1.70 10.43 -21.28
C SER A 72 -2.92 9.63 -20.83
N TYR A 73 -2.72 8.51 -20.14
CA TYR A 73 -3.82 7.64 -19.75
C TYR A 73 -4.68 8.28 -18.63
N TYR A 74 -4.06 8.83 -17.60
CA TYR A 74 -4.75 9.41 -16.44
C TYR A 74 -4.98 10.93 -16.54
N MET A 75 -4.78 11.53 -17.71
CA MET A 75 -5.07 12.94 -17.99
C MET A 75 -4.40 13.89 -16.99
N CYS A 76 -3.13 13.74 -16.75
CA CYS A 76 -2.38 14.60 -15.83
C CYS A 76 -1.10 15.12 -16.48
N PRO A 77 -0.61 16.32 -16.09
CA PRO A 77 0.65 16.85 -16.61
C PRO A 77 1.84 15.91 -16.33
N PRO A 78 2.77 15.71 -17.28
CA PRO A 78 3.95 14.86 -17.10
C PRO A 78 4.79 15.22 -15.86
N GLY A 79 4.89 16.51 -15.55
CA GLY A 79 5.61 16.98 -14.35
C GLY A 79 4.99 16.49 -13.03
N MET A 80 3.69 16.21 -12.99
CA MET A 80 3.06 15.60 -11.80
C MET A 80 3.43 14.13 -11.66
N VAL A 81 3.57 13.40 -12.77
CA VAL A 81 4.05 12.01 -12.78
C VAL A 81 5.49 11.96 -12.29
N MET A 82 6.37 12.79 -12.83
CA MET A 82 7.76 12.93 -12.38
C MET A 82 7.83 13.22 -10.87
N ARG A 83 7.00 14.16 -10.37
CA ARG A 83 6.95 14.50 -8.94
C ARG A 83 6.45 13.34 -8.07
N ALA A 84 5.57 12.50 -8.57
CA ALA A 84 5.12 11.30 -7.85
C ALA A 84 6.21 10.21 -7.84
N ALA A 85 6.96 10.07 -8.93
CA ALA A 85 7.98 9.04 -9.10
C ALA A 85 9.28 9.33 -8.34
N LEU A 86 9.75 10.59 -8.37
CA LEU A 86 10.99 10.95 -7.70
C LEU A 86 10.82 11.10 -6.19
N PRO A 87 11.72 10.57 -5.36
CA PRO A 87 11.83 10.88 -3.94
C PRO A 87 12.01 12.39 -3.67
N ALA A 88 11.55 12.87 -2.52
CA ALA A 88 11.58 14.30 -2.18
C ALA A 88 13.00 14.91 -2.29
N LYS A 89 14.02 14.18 -1.84
CA LYS A 89 15.42 14.62 -1.90
C LYS A 89 16.03 14.69 -3.30
N LEU A 90 15.38 14.08 -4.28
CA LEU A 90 15.78 14.17 -5.70
C LEU A 90 14.99 15.24 -6.47
N LYS A 91 13.99 15.86 -5.84
CA LYS A 91 13.25 17.01 -6.36
C LYS A 91 13.91 18.28 -5.85
N LEU A 92 14.37 19.13 -6.72
CA LEU A 92 15.00 20.41 -6.38
C LEU A 92 14.05 21.49 -6.88
N ASP A 93 12.99 21.79 -6.11
CA ASP A 93 11.91 22.69 -6.54
C ASP A 93 11.92 24.00 -5.78
N GLY A 94 11.90 25.13 -6.51
CA GLY A 94 11.58 26.46 -5.97
C GLY A 94 12.68 27.14 -5.17
N TYR A 95 13.90 26.64 -5.22
CA TYR A 95 15.08 27.17 -4.51
C TYR A 95 15.80 28.25 -5.31
N SER A 96 16.61 29.09 -4.63
CA SER A 96 17.63 29.90 -5.26
C SER A 96 18.76 29.02 -5.78
N GLU A 97 19.57 29.53 -6.69
CA GLU A 97 20.68 28.77 -7.30
C GLU A 97 21.64 28.21 -6.23
N ASP A 98 21.95 28.99 -5.19
CA ASP A 98 22.84 28.60 -4.08
C ASP A 98 22.20 27.58 -3.13
N GLU A 99 20.87 27.68 -2.87
CA GLU A 99 20.14 26.75 -1.99
C GLU A 99 19.96 25.39 -2.64
N THR A 100 19.83 25.30 -3.98
CA THR A 100 19.76 24.04 -4.71
C THR A 100 21.03 23.18 -4.52
N LEU A 101 22.19 23.82 -4.36
CA LEU A 101 23.44 23.12 -4.08
C LEU A 101 23.48 22.52 -2.67
N ARG A 102 22.77 23.14 -1.70
CA ARG A 102 22.74 22.73 -0.28
C ARG A 102 21.65 21.68 0.02
N SER A 103 20.56 21.68 -0.74
CA SER A 103 19.40 20.82 -0.50
C SER A 103 19.42 19.48 -1.26
N GLY A 104 20.41 19.23 -2.14
CA GLY A 104 20.59 17.96 -2.84
C GLY A 104 20.81 16.78 -1.87
N TYR A 105 20.50 15.57 -2.33
CA TYR A 105 20.83 14.36 -1.58
C TYR A 105 22.34 14.33 -1.35
N ARG A 106 22.73 14.23 -0.07
CA ARG A 106 24.10 13.91 0.34
C ARG A 106 24.06 12.54 0.98
N VAL A 107 25.03 11.69 0.64
CA VAL A 107 25.20 10.42 1.33
C VAL A 107 25.40 10.75 2.81
N PRO A 108 24.57 10.21 3.72
CA PRO A 108 24.74 10.46 5.14
C PRO A 108 26.12 9.97 5.58
N LEU A 109 26.85 10.83 6.27
CA LEU A 109 28.10 10.44 6.91
C LEU A 109 27.75 9.78 8.26
N VAL A 110 28.26 8.59 8.46
CA VAL A 110 28.13 7.84 9.73
C VAL A 110 29.45 7.96 10.48
N PRO A 111 29.43 8.50 11.73
CA PRO A 111 30.63 8.58 12.53
C PRO A 111 31.09 7.18 12.97
N HIS A 112 32.29 6.83 12.57
CA HIS A 112 33.01 5.63 12.99
C HIS A 112 34.10 5.98 13.96
N ILE A 113 34.40 5.09 14.90
CA ILE A 113 35.40 5.23 15.93
C ILE A 113 36.50 4.22 15.68
N GLY A 114 37.72 4.66 15.75
CA GLY A 114 38.93 3.84 15.71
C GLY A 114 39.89 4.23 16.79
N LEU A 115 40.94 3.42 17.04
CA LEU A 115 42.04 3.84 17.89
C LEU A 115 42.76 5.04 17.28
N HIS A 116 43.20 5.94 18.12
CA HIS A 116 44.03 7.05 17.67
C HIS A 116 45.44 6.52 17.28
N PRO A 117 46.06 7.02 16.20
CA PRO A 117 47.38 6.56 15.77
C PRO A 117 48.49 6.63 16.85
N ALA A 118 48.30 7.46 17.86
CA ALA A 118 49.21 7.54 19.03
C ALA A 118 49.17 6.28 19.93
N VAL A 119 48.15 5.43 19.81
CA VAL A 119 48.01 4.14 20.47
C VAL A 119 48.44 3.06 19.49
N GLY A 120 49.70 2.96 19.19
CA GLY A 120 50.29 2.13 18.15
C GLY A 120 50.91 0.82 18.62
N SER A 121 50.84 0.51 19.92
CA SER A 121 51.35 -0.75 20.47
C SER A 121 50.47 -1.26 21.62
N GLU A 122 50.61 -2.55 21.93
CA GLU A 122 49.92 -3.21 23.04
C GLU A 122 50.28 -2.58 24.40
N GLU A 123 51.54 -2.23 24.61
CA GLU A 123 52.01 -1.54 25.82
C GLU A 123 51.34 -0.18 26.01
N GLN A 124 51.17 0.58 24.90
CA GLN A 124 50.48 1.87 24.93
C GLN A 124 48.98 1.70 25.20
N LEU A 125 48.39 0.65 24.69
CA LEU A 125 46.97 0.34 24.93
C LEU A 125 46.76 -0.01 26.42
N HIS A 126 47.60 -0.85 27.01
CA HIS A 126 47.57 -1.15 28.46
C HIS A 126 47.73 0.11 29.30
N ALA A 127 48.69 0.96 28.99
CA ALA A 127 48.88 2.23 29.69
C ALA A 127 47.64 3.16 29.59
N VAL A 128 46.95 3.14 28.48
CA VAL A 128 45.67 3.87 28.28
C VAL A 128 44.57 3.27 29.17
N LEU A 129 44.40 1.96 29.21
CA LEU A 129 43.40 1.29 30.04
C LEU A 129 43.64 1.56 31.52
N ASP A 130 44.90 1.47 31.98
CA ASP A 130 45.31 1.80 33.37
C ASP A 130 44.98 3.26 33.70
N SER A 131 45.27 4.20 32.80
CA SER A 131 44.95 5.62 32.98
C SER A 131 43.46 5.92 33.11
N LEU A 132 42.59 5.00 32.60
CA LEU A 132 41.17 5.10 32.65
C LEU A 132 40.50 4.31 33.79
N SER A 133 41.28 3.60 34.63
CA SER A 133 40.79 2.77 35.73
C SER A 133 39.80 3.47 36.66
N ARG A 134 40.03 4.77 36.95
CA ARG A 134 39.11 5.61 37.75
C ARG A 134 37.92 6.20 36.94
N ALA A 135 37.96 6.19 35.62
CA ALA A 135 36.95 6.74 34.72
C ALA A 135 36.10 5.62 34.08
N ARG A 136 35.35 4.89 34.91
CA ARG A 136 34.65 3.65 34.56
C ARG A 136 33.89 3.72 33.20
N THR A 137 33.21 4.84 32.90
CA THR A 137 32.46 4.99 31.67
C THR A 137 33.33 5.11 30.42
N GLN A 138 34.50 5.79 30.56
CA GLN A 138 35.45 5.92 29.46
C GLN A 138 36.21 4.61 29.24
N HIS A 139 36.62 3.94 30.34
CA HIS A 139 37.21 2.61 30.30
C HIS A 139 36.32 1.61 29.58
N ARG A 140 35.03 1.52 29.96
CA ARG A 140 34.04 0.66 29.30
C ARG A 140 33.89 0.98 27.82
N ALA A 141 33.92 2.25 27.40
CA ALA A 141 33.82 2.63 25.99
C ALA A 141 35.02 2.11 25.17
N VAL A 142 36.23 2.13 25.73
CA VAL A 142 37.41 1.59 25.04
C VAL A 142 37.36 0.07 24.97
N VAL A 143 37.00 -0.61 26.07
CA VAL A 143 36.83 -2.06 26.10
C VAL A 143 35.78 -2.53 25.11
N GLU A 144 34.61 -1.86 25.04
CA GLU A 144 33.55 -2.17 24.06
C GLU A 144 34.04 -2.00 22.63
N TYR A 145 34.82 -0.93 22.37
CA TYR A 145 35.45 -0.76 21.06
C TYR A 145 36.40 -1.93 20.74
N LEU A 146 37.28 -2.32 21.68
CA LEU A 146 38.24 -3.41 21.48
C LEU A 146 37.57 -4.76 21.22
N ALA A 147 36.49 -5.05 21.94
CA ALA A 147 35.70 -6.26 21.72
C ALA A 147 35.12 -6.31 20.33
N ARG A 148 34.50 -5.22 19.86
CA ARG A 148 33.91 -5.13 18.54
C ARG A 148 34.92 -5.03 17.39
N ALA A 149 36.11 -4.52 17.68
CA ALA A 149 37.21 -4.46 16.74
C ALA A 149 38.00 -5.78 16.64
N GLY A 150 37.65 -6.80 17.45
CA GLY A 150 38.27 -8.12 17.41
C GLY A 150 39.64 -8.20 18.15
N PHE A 151 39.93 -7.25 19.02
CA PHE A 151 41.17 -7.26 19.85
C PHE A 151 41.04 -8.06 21.14
N LEU A 152 39.80 -8.40 21.57
CA LEU A 152 39.57 -9.28 22.72
C LEU A 152 39.07 -10.62 22.22
N PRO A 153 39.49 -11.75 22.79
CA PRO A 153 38.95 -13.06 22.44
C PRO A 153 37.45 -13.08 22.78
N GLY A 154 36.61 -13.41 21.83
CA GLY A 154 35.22 -13.72 22.09
C GLY A 154 35.14 -14.90 23.06
N GLU A 155 34.24 -14.89 24.05
CA GLU A 155 33.95 -16.06 24.87
C GLU A 155 33.48 -17.17 23.92
N GLU A 156 34.24 -18.25 23.79
CA GLU A 156 33.79 -19.49 23.15
C GLU A 156 32.70 -20.09 24.04
N ASP A 157 31.44 -19.90 23.64
CA ASP A 157 30.27 -20.47 24.30
C ASP A 157 30.16 -21.97 23.95
N ASP A 158 30.66 -22.80 24.88
CA ASP A 158 30.57 -24.28 24.81
C ASP A 158 29.32 -24.77 25.55
N SER A 159 28.14 -24.29 25.14
CA SER A 159 26.86 -24.90 25.53
C SER A 159 25.75 -24.63 24.50
N ARG A 160 25.48 -25.60 23.66
CA ARG A 160 24.34 -25.63 22.74
C ARG A 160 23.01 -25.73 23.50
N SER A 161 22.25 -24.66 23.49
CA SER A 161 20.78 -24.68 23.56
C SER A 161 20.20 -23.48 22.80
N PRO A 162 19.22 -23.65 21.91
CA PRO A 162 18.75 -22.59 21.03
C PRO A 162 17.54 -21.90 21.65
N GLU A 163 17.75 -20.92 22.50
CA GLU A 163 16.72 -19.95 22.92
C GLU A 163 17.36 -18.88 23.79
N ALA A 164 17.73 -17.74 23.17
CA ALA A 164 17.61 -16.41 23.78
C ALA A 164 18.40 -15.37 22.97
N SER A 165 17.72 -14.34 22.60
CA SER A 165 18.23 -13.12 21.97
C SER A 165 19.34 -12.46 22.83
N PRO A 166 20.49 -12.07 22.27
CA PRO A 166 21.54 -11.40 23.03
C PRO A 166 21.29 -9.90 23.10
N ALA A 167 20.36 -9.50 23.92
CA ALA A 167 20.19 -8.10 24.30
C ALA A 167 19.58 -8.01 25.70
N ALA A 168 20.27 -8.49 26.69
CA ALA A 168 20.13 -8.06 28.09
C ALA A 168 20.93 -9.01 28.98
N GLN A 169 21.70 -8.41 29.84
CA GLN A 169 22.24 -8.95 31.09
C GLN A 169 23.74 -8.97 31.17
N TYR A 170 24.30 -7.77 31.49
CA TYR A 170 25.30 -7.73 32.51
C TYR A 170 24.70 -7.01 33.70
N PRO A 171 24.58 -7.66 34.89
CA PRO A 171 24.14 -7.01 36.10
C PRO A 171 25.21 -5.97 36.52
N ALA A 172 24.74 -4.87 37.08
CA ALA A 172 25.58 -3.87 37.70
C ALA A 172 26.22 -4.46 38.99
N GLY A 173 27.38 -5.06 38.85
CA GLY A 173 28.11 -5.63 39.96
C GLY A 173 29.41 -6.24 39.49
N ASP A 174 30.51 -5.63 39.99
CA ASP A 174 31.88 -6.15 40.11
C ASP A 174 32.51 -6.80 38.87
N LEU A 175 33.23 -5.96 38.10
CA LEU A 175 34.34 -6.45 37.28
C LEU A 175 35.50 -6.79 38.24
N PRO A 176 36.11 -7.99 38.14
CA PRO A 176 37.25 -8.32 38.98
C PRO A 176 38.43 -7.40 38.67
N ASP A 177 39.06 -6.90 39.73
CA ASP A 177 40.39 -6.26 39.68
C ASP A 177 41.42 -7.34 39.26
N GLY A 178 41.66 -7.45 37.97
CA GLY A 178 42.63 -8.38 37.39
C GLY A 178 43.00 -7.93 35.98
N GLU A 179 44.27 -8.08 35.63
CA GLU A 179 44.81 -7.83 34.30
C GLU A 179 43.93 -8.47 33.24
N ILE A 180 43.35 -7.66 32.34
CA ILE A 180 42.58 -8.16 31.20
C ILE A 180 43.63 -8.71 30.21
N PRO A 181 43.62 -10.02 29.90
CA PRO A 181 44.53 -10.55 28.88
C PRO A 181 44.12 -9.99 27.51
N VAL A 182 44.90 -9.09 26.96
CA VAL A 182 44.76 -8.71 25.55
C VAL A 182 45.32 -9.88 24.73
N GLY A 183 44.43 -10.65 24.16
CA GLY A 183 44.82 -11.77 23.30
C GLY A 183 45.59 -11.26 22.09
N THR A 184 46.65 -11.97 21.75
CA THR A 184 47.34 -11.77 20.46
C THR A 184 46.32 -11.85 19.32
N PRO A 185 46.36 -10.99 18.28
CA PRO A 185 45.42 -11.00 17.17
C PRO A 185 45.39 -12.39 16.55
N GLY A 186 44.21 -12.98 16.47
CA GLY A 186 44.01 -14.23 15.76
C GLY A 186 44.58 -14.14 14.35
N LYS A 187 44.93 -15.24 13.69
CA LYS A 187 45.72 -15.41 12.46
C LYS A 187 45.33 -14.52 11.24
N GLY A 188 45.10 -13.24 11.45
CA GLY A 188 44.90 -12.14 10.51
C GLY A 188 45.34 -10.86 11.13
N GLY A 189 46.67 -10.75 11.47
CA GLY A 189 47.26 -9.63 12.22
C GLY A 189 47.03 -8.29 11.54
N PHE A 190 46.21 -7.46 12.18
CA PHE A 190 46.15 -6.03 11.88
C PHE A 190 47.24 -5.30 12.65
N ALA A 191 48.00 -4.43 11.98
CA ALA A 191 48.89 -3.51 12.65
C ALA A 191 48.04 -2.50 13.47
N PHE A 192 48.41 -2.16 14.69
CA PHE A 192 47.70 -1.21 15.56
C PHE A 192 47.35 0.11 14.85
N GLY A 193 48.13 0.54 13.84
CA GLY A 193 47.88 1.73 13.03
C GLY A 193 46.71 1.59 12.04
N GLU A 194 46.22 0.35 11.76
CA GLU A 194 45.11 0.03 10.85
C GLU A 194 43.92 -0.56 11.60
N ALA A 195 43.76 -0.24 12.89
CA ALA A 195 42.68 -0.75 13.73
C ALA A 195 41.30 -0.51 13.06
N PRO A 196 40.43 -1.54 13.06
CA PRO A 196 39.12 -1.47 12.39
C PRO A 196 38.28 -0.30 12.90
N LEU A 197 37.54 0.33 11.98
CA LEU A 197 36.60 1.39 12.30
C LEU A 197 35.25 0.77 12.69
N VAL A 198 34.76 1.10 13.90
CA VAL A 198 33.47 0.62 14.42
C VAL A 198 32.45 1.76 14.39
N PRO A 199 31.22 1.56 13.92
CA PRO A 199 30.18 2.58 13.97
C PRO A 199 29.98 3.09 15.41
N ARG A 200 29.94 4.42 15.61
CA ARG A 200 29.77 5.01 16.95
C ARG A 200 28.51 4.54 17.66
N ALA A 201 27.42 4.35 16.92
CA ALA A 201 26.15 3.86 17.46
C ALA A 201 26.27 2.46 18.09
N ALA A 202 27.14 1.63 17.54
CA ALA A 202 27.36 0.27 18.04
C ALA A 202 27.99 0.22 19.45
N LEU A 203 28.73 1.26 19.88
CA LEU A 203 29.40 1.28 21.16
C LEU A 203 28.48 1.50 22.38
N GLY A 204 27.20 1.86 22.17
CA GLY A 204 26.21 2.01 23.24
C GLY A 204 26.54 3.07 24.32
N VAL A 205 27.47 4.00 24.03
CA VAL A 205 27.92 5.04 24.97
C VAL A 205 27.56 6.44 24.52
N SER A 206 27.43 7.39 25.44
CA SER A 206 27.04 8.76 25.13
C SER A 206 28.09 9.49 24.28
N SER A 207 27.62 10.42 23.44
CA SER A 207 28.49 11.24 22.59
C SER A 207 29.52 12.06 23.37
N ALA A 208 29.22 12.42 24.63
CA ALA A 208 30.12 13.17 25.48
C ALA A 208 31.33 12.31 25.92
N VAL A 209 31.13 11.03 26.20
CA VAL A 209 32.21 10.09 26.56
C VAL A 209 33.15 9.89 25.37
N ILE A 210 32.60 9.67 24.17
CA ILE A 210 33.40 9.51 22.94
C ILE A 210 34.21 10.79 22.66
N ARG A 211 33.60 11.98 22.77
CA ARG A 211 34.28 13.24 22.54
C ARG A 211 35.46 13.41 23.50
N ALA A 212 35.28 13.12 24.79
CA ALA A 212 36.37 13.20 25.79
C ALA A 212 37.53 12.24 25.49
N LEU A 213 37.23 11.04 24.95
CA LEU A 213 38.28 10.08 24.53
C LEU A 213 39.00 10.52 23.25
N VAL A 214 38.31 11.20 22.35
CA VAL A 214 38.90 11.79 21.14
C VAL A 214 39.79 12.98 21.50
N GLU A 215 39.34 13.88 22.39
CA GLU A 215 40.11 15.02 22.90
C GLU A 215 41.38 14.58 23.66
N ARG A 216 41.35 13.42 24.32
CA ARG A 216 42.51 12.81 25.00
C ARG A 216 43.45 12.07 24.04
N GLY A 217 43.16 11.99 22.75
CA GLY A 217 43.96 11.28 21.75
C GLY A 217 44.01 9.76 21.94
N ILE A 218 42.93 9.16 22.53
CA ILE A 218 42.80 7.72 22.74
C ILE A 218 42.03 7.11 21.56
N LEU A 219 40.93 7.74 21.20
CA LEU A 219 40.11 7.35 20.03
C LEU A 219 40.20 8.43 18.95
N ARG A 220 39.87 8.05 17.70
CA ARG A 220 39.63 8.98 16.60
C ARG A 220 38.25 8.77 16.06
N GLN A 221 37.59 9.83 15.65
CA GLN A 221 36.34 9.74 14.90
C GLN A 221 36.64 10.01 13.42
N VAL A 222 36.10 9.14 12.55
CA VAL A 222 36.16 9.26 11.11
C VAL A 222 34.73 9.20 10.58
N ASP A 223 34.33 10.22 9.87
CA ASP A 223 33.01 10.24 9.23
C ASP A 223 33.10 9.53 7.86
N LEU A 224 32.59 8.30 7.78
CA LEU A 224 32.53 7.54 6.55
C LEU A 224 31.17 7.70 5.87
N GLU A 225 31.16 7.69 4.56
CA GLU A 225 29.91 7.61 3.81
C GLU A 225 29.15 6.34 4.22
N ARG A 226 27.87 6.50 4.55
CA ARG A 226 27.00 5.38 4.89
C ARG A 226 26.98 4.39 3.73
N GLN A 227 27.49 3.19 3.94
CA GLN A 227 27.39 2.13 2.94
C GLN A 227 25.93 1.76 2.73
N PRO A 228 25.50 1.48 1.50
CA PRO A 228 24.16 0.98 1.20
C PRO A 228 23.92 -0.31 2.01
N GLY A 229 22.99 -0.28 2.97
CA GLY A 229 22.68 -1.45 3.80
C GLY A 229 22.81 -1.26 5.32
N GLY A 230 23.43 -0.17 5.83
CA GLY A 230 23.64 0.05 7.29
C GLY A 230 22.38 0.46 8.04
N GLU A 231 22.15 -0.12 9.21
CA GLU A 231 21.27 0.16 10.37
C GLU A 231 19.74 0.18 10.23
N ASP A 232 19.13 0.46 9.07
CA ASP A 232 17.69 0.19 8.81
C ASP A 232 17.49 -1.05 7.93
N SER A 233 18.58 -1.68 7.47
CA SER A 233 18.53 -3.07 7.07
C SER A 233 18.64 -3.87 8.37
N PHE A 234 17.65 -4.67 8.71
CA PHE A 234 17.82 -5.82 9.58
C PHE A 234 18.68 -6.85 8.81
N ALA A 235 19.91 -6.46 8.45
CA ALA A 235 20.89 -7.39 7.94
C ALA A 235 21.31 -8.25 9.14
N VAL A 236 20.77 -9.42 9.20
CA VAL A 236 21.36 -10.49 10.01
C VAL A 236 22.58 -10.93 9.19
N GLU A 237 23.75 -10.39 9.53
CA GLU A 237 25.03 -10.88 9.01
C GLU A 237 25.07 -12.39 9.27
N GLY A 238 25.18 -13.20 8.22
CA GLY A 238 25.20 -14.65 8.32
C GLY A 238 23.82 -15.33 8.25
N ALA A 239 22.77 -14.66 7.80
CA ALA A 239 21.47 -15.30 7.59
C ALA A 239 21.61 -16.48 6.62
N VAL A 240 21.47 -17.68 7.14
CA VAL A 240 21.38 -18.91 6.35
C VAL A 240 20.15 -18.77 5.44
N ILE A 241 20.35 -18.72 4.12
CA ILE A 241 19.25 -18.70 3.16
C ILE A 241 18.46 -20.01 3.34
N ALA A 242 17.20 -19.88 3.74
CA ALA A 242 16.33 -21.04 3.92
C ALA A 242 16.08 -21.72 2.57
N PRO A 243 15.96 -23.06 2.54
CA PRO A 243 15.54 -23.78 1.35
C PRO A 243 14.14 -23.32 0.93
N LEU A 244 13.87 -23.35 -0.38
CA LEU A 244 12.54 -22.98 -0.89
C LEU A 244 11.46 -23.89 -0.27
N PRO A 245 10.25 -23.38 -0.02
CA PRO A 245 9.15 -24.14 0.55
C PRO A 245 8.78 -25.31 -0.38
N VAL A 246 8.46 -26.46 0.19
CA VAL A 246 7.98 -27.59 -0.61
C VAL A 246 6.54 -27.30 -1.06
N LEU A 247 6.30 -27.35 -2.36
CA LEU A 247 4.95 -27.20 -2.93
C LEU A 247 4.14 -28.47 -2.77
N THR A 248 2.86 -28.33 -2.47
CA THR A 248 1.90 -29.44 -2.59
C THR A 248 1.64 -29.79 -4.05
N ASP A 249 1.03 -30.93 -4.34
CA ASP A 249 0.75 -31.34 -5.72
C ASP A 249 -0.11 -30.31 -6.47
N SER A 250 -1.12 -29.75 -5.81
CA SER A 250 -1.97 -28.70 -6.40
C SER A 250 -1.22 -27.40 -6.62
N GLN A 251 -0.32 -27.01 -5.73
CA GLN A 251 0.55 -25.86 -5.91
C GLN A 251 1.58 -26.07 -7.02
N GLN A 252 2.15 -27.28 -7.12
CA GLN A 252 3.08 -27.62 -8.19
C GLN A 252 2.41 -27.56 -9.56
N GLN A 253 1.21 -28.10 -9.69
CA GLN A 253 0.42 -28.03 -10.92
C GLN A 253 0.11 -26.57 -11.30
N ALA A 254 -0.27 -25.73 -10.33
CA ALA A 254 -0.51 -24.31 -10.54
C ALA A 254 0.76 -23.55 -10.97
N TYR A 255 1.90 -23.88 -10.33
CA TYR A 255 3.21 -23.31 -10.70
C TYR A 255 3.59 -23.63 -12.15
N GLU A 256 3.42 -24.89 -12.57
CA GLU A 256 3.69 -25.33 -13.95
C GLU A 256 2.73 -24.69 -14.95
N ALA A 257 1.45 -24.58 -14.60
CA ALA A 257 0.45 -23.89 -15.41
C ALA A 257 0.76 -22.40 -15.59
N ILE A 258 1.27 -21.71 -14.54
CA ILE A 258 1.73 -20.33 -14.65
C ILE A 258 2.92 -20.21 -15.60
N ARG A 259 3.93 -21.10 -15.47
CA ARG A 259 5.10 -21.10 -16.35
C ARG A 259 4.72 -21.34 -17.81
N SER A 260 3.86 -22.32 -18.05
CA SER A 260 3.32 -22.60 -19.39
C SER A 260 2.52 -21.40 -19.92
N GLY A 261 1.69 -20.79 -19.07
CA GLY A 261 0.92 -19.60 -19.41
C GLY A 261 1.80 -18.42 -19.86
N PHE A 262 2.93 -18.22 -19.21
CA PHE A 262 3.91 -17.17 -19.58
C PHE A 262 4.61 -17.42 -20.94
N ALA A 263 4.61 -18.63 -21.46
CA ALA A 263 5.10 -18.90 -22.80
C ALA A 263 4.19 -18.30 -23.88
N GLY A 264 2.87 -18.22 -23.62
CA GLY A 264 1.88 -17.74 -24.58
C GLY A 264 1.36 -16.32 -24.33
N LYS A 265 1.42 -15.84 -23.08
CA LYS A 265 0.86 -14.53 -22.67
C LYS A 265 1.80 -13.79 -21.73
N GLU A 266 1.61 -12.48 -21.65
CA GLU A 266 2.40 -11.61 -20.75
C GLU A 266 1.83 -11.59 -19.31
N VAL A 267 0.55 -11.89 -19.14
CA VAL A 267 -0.17 -11.78 -17.87
C VAL A 267 -0.88 -13.08 -17.54
N VAL A 268 -0.66 -13.56 -16.32
CA VAL A 268 -1.36 -14.69 -15.71
C VAL A 268 -2.15 -14.19 -14.49
N LEU A 269 -3.40 -14.61 -14.37
CA LEU A 269 -4.24 -14.40 -13.19
C LEU A 269 -4.29 -15.70 -12.39
N LEU A 270 -3.72 -15.70 -11.19
CA LEU A 270 -3.83 -16.79 -10.23
C LEU A 270 -5.02 -16.56 -9.31
N HIS A 271 -6.10 -17.27 -9.54
CA HIS A 271 -7.28 -17.30 -8.68
C HIS A 271 -7.12 -18.44 -7.65
N GLY A 272 -6.65 -18.11 -6.47
CA GLY A 272 -6.42 -19.10 -5.41
C GLY A 272 -7.20 -18.77 -4.15
N VAL A 273 -7.95 -19.72 -3.62
CA VAL A 273 -8.73 -19.54 -2.38
C VAL A 273 -7.87 -19.03 -1.22
N THR A 274 -8.51 -18.40 -0.22
CA THR A 274 -7.80 -17.92 0.96
C THR A 274 -7.13 -19.09 1.69
N GLY A 275 -5.80 -18.97 1.96
CA GLY A 275 -5.03 -20.02 2.61
C GLY A 275 -4.59 -21.17 1.68
N SER A 276 -4.66 -20.96 0.35
CA SER A 276 -4.15 -21.94 -0.63
C SER A 276 -2.62 -21.94 -0.78
N GLY A 277 -1.93 -20.98 -0.16
CA GLY A 277 -0.48 -20.90 -0.26
C GLY A 277 0.01 -20.26 -1.56
N LYS A 278 -0.68 -19.26 -2.08
CA LYS A 278 -0.23 -18.48 -3.25
C LYS A 278 1.19 -17.95 -3.09
N THR A 279 1.53 -17.53 -1.88
CA THR A 279 2.85 -16.94 -1.57
C THR A 279 3.99 -17.93 -1.81
N GLU A 280 3.80 -19.22 -1.56
CA GLU A 280 4.77 -20.28 -1.82
C GLU A 280 5.08 -20.35 -3.33
N ILE A 281 4.05 -20.30 -4.17
CA ILE A 281 4.20 -20.26 -5.63
C ILE A 281 4.96 -18.99 -6.07
N TYR A 282 4.63 -17.84 -5.46
CA TYR A 282 5.35 -16.60 -5.75
C TYR A 282 6.83 -16.69 -5.43
N ILE A 283 7.19 -17.29 -4.28
CA ILE A 283 8.59 -17.49 -3.86
C ILE A 283 9.36 -18.28 -4.89
N HIS A 284 8.79 -19.37 -5.43
CA HIS A 284 9.45 -20.17 -6.47
C HIS A 284 9.66 -19.40 -7.77
N LEU A 285 8.64 -18.65 -8.24
CA LEU A 285 8.75 -17.82 -9.44
C LEU A 285 9.78 -16.70 -9.27
N MET A 286 9.80 -16.07 -8.09
CA MET A 286 10.78 -15.02 -7.76
C MET A 286 12.19 -15.60 -7.74
N ALA A 287 12.40 -16.76 -7.11
CA ALA A 287 13.70 -17.42 -7.04
C ALA A 287 14.24 -17.75 -8.43
N GLU A 288 13.40 -18.28 -9.34
CA GLU A 288 13.77 -18.56 -10.73
C GLU A 288 14.26 -17.29 -11.44
N ARG A 289 13.52 -16.17 -11.32
CA ARG A 289 13.86 -14.93 -12.00
C ARG A 289 15.10 -14.25 -11.43
N LEU A 290 15.25 -14.27 -10.11
CA LEU A 290 16.42 -13.72 -9.42
C LEU A 290 17.69 -14.53 -9.74
N ALA A 291 17.59 -15.86 -9.85
CA ALA A 291 18.69 -16.72 -10.26
C ALA A 291 19.14 -16.46 -11.71
N ALA A 292 18.19 -16.09 -12.59
CA ALA A 292 18.49 -15.67 -13.96
C ALA A 292 19.03 -14.22 -14.07
N GLY A 293 19.29 -13.54 -12.94
CA GLY A 293 19.82 -12.18 -12.91
C GLY A 293 18.78 -11.07 -13.14
N GLY A 294 17.49 -11.39 -13.25
CA GLY A 294 16.42 -10.42 -13.40
C GLY A 294 16.02 -9.75 -12.09
N ASN A 295 15.55 -8.51 -12.15
CA ASN A 295 14.88 -7.86 -11.03
C ASN A 295 13.41 -8.29 -10.96
N VAL A 296 12.89 -8.36 -9.74
CA VAL A 296 11.50 -8.73 -9.47
C VAL A 296 10.83 -7.63 -8.66
N LEU A 297 9.61 -7.24 -9.06
CA LEU A 297 8.75 -6.34 -8.29
C LEU A 297 7.61 -7.15 -7.67
N TYR A 298 7.57 -7.22 -6.34
CA TYR A 298 6.49 -7.82 -5.57
C TYR A 298 5.65 -6.72 -4.92
N MET A 299 4.45 -6.51 -5.44
CA MET A 299 3.52 -5.47 -4.99
C MET A 299 2.45 -6.04 -4.07
N LEU A 300 2.24 -5.33 -2.97
CA LEU A 300 1.29 -5.67 -1.92
C LEU A 300 0.44 -4.44 -1.55
N PRO A 301 -0.79 -4.62 -1.05
CA PRO A 301 -1.50 -3.56 -0.34
C PRO A 301 -0.69 -3.07 0.87
N GLU A 302 -0.78 -1.76 1.18
CA GLU A 302 0.03 -1.16 2.26
C GLU A 302 -0.17 -1.85 3.62
N ILE A 303 -1.38 -2.35 3.89
CA ILE A 303 -1.72 -3.07 5.12
C ILE A 303 -1.12 -4.49 5.14
N ALA A 304 -0.93 -5.12 3.98
CA ALA A 304 -0.37 -6.47 3.88
C ALA A 304 1.17 -6.49 3.98
N LEU A 305 1.83 -5.35 3.86
CA LEU A 305 3.28 -5.23 4.03
C LEU A 305 3.63 -5.24 5.53
N THR A 306 3.68 -6.42 6.11
CA THR A 306 4.01 -6.65 7.52
C THR A 306 5.49 -6.97 7.72
N ALA A 307 5.99 -6.79 8.96
CA ALA A 307 7.34 -7.18 9.32
C ALA A 307 7.58 -8.67 9.08
N GLN A 308 6.62 -9.53 9.45
CA GLN A 308 6.67 -10.97 9.23
C GLN A 308 6.87 -11.35 7.75
N LEU A 309 6.16 -10.69 6.84
CA LEU A 309 6.34 -10.95 5.40
C LEU A 309 7.73 -10.53 4.93
N ILE A 310 8.21 -9.37 5.38
CA ILE A 310 9.54 -8.88 5.04
C ILE A 310 10.61 -9.84 5.55
N GLU A 311 10.53 -10.27 6.80
CA GLU A 311 11.44 -11.25 7.41
C GLU A 311 11.38 -12.59 6.67
N ARG A 312 10.19 -13.05 6.32
CA ARG A 312 10.01 -14.26 5.52
C ARG A 312 10.70 -14.14 4.15
N MET A 313 10.54 -13.02 3.44
CA MET A 313 11.22 -12.82 2.15
C MET A 313 12.74 -12.75 2.32
N ARG A 314 13.22 -12.12 3.38
CA ARG A 314 14.66 -12.08 3.69
C ARG A 314 15.21 -13.47 4.04
N GLY A 315 14.44 -14.31 4.71
CA GLY A 315 14.82 -15.69 4.97
C GLY A 315 15.12 -16.49 3.71
N TYR A 316 14.43 -16.23 2.62
CA TYR A 316 14.65 -16.91 1.33
C TYR A 316 15.64 -16.21 0.40
N PHE A 317 15.70 -14.88 0.43
CA PHE A 317 16.41 -14.09 -0.58
C PHE A 317 17.54 -13.21 -0.02
N GLY A 318 17.73 -13.19 1.32
CA GLY A 318 18.80 -12.44 1.99
C GLY A 318 18.81 -10.96 1.62
N ASP A 319 20.00 -10.44 1.34
CA ASP A 319 20.25 -9.02 1.00
C ASP A 319 19.73 -8.58 -0.39
N ARG A 320 19.18 -9.51 -1.17
CA ARG A 320 18.52 -9.17 -2.43
C ARG A 320 17.20 -8.45 -2.22
N VAL A 321 16.62 -8.51 -0.99
CA VAL A 321 15.32 -7.91 -0.66
C VAL A 321 15.46 -6.41 -0.38
N VAL A 322 14.83 -5.62 -1.22
CA VAL A 322 14.71 -4.16 -1.08
C VAL A 322 13.27 -3.81 -0.74
N VAL A 323 13.03 -3.16 0.41
CA VAL A 323 11.68 -2.79 0.86
C VAL A 323 11.41 -1.32 0.55
N TYR A 324 10.22 -1.03 -0.03
CA TYR A 324 9.81 0.33 -0.38
C TYR A 324 8.37 0.64 -0.01
N HIS A 325 8.17 1.59 0.92
CA HIS A 325 6.84 2.03 1.36
C HIS A 325 6.83 3.50 1.83
N SER A 326 5.65 4.04 2.08
CA SER A 326 5.43 5.45 2.44
C SER A 326 6.05 5.87 3.79
N ARG A 327 6.29 4.93 4.71
CA ARG A 327 6.86 5.19 6.05
C ARG A 327 8.39 5.30 6.06
N LEU A 328 9.07 4.98 4.96
CA LEU A 328 10.52 5.20 4.85
C LEU A 328 10.84 6.69 4.90
N SER A 329 11.95 7.05 5.55
CA SER A 329 12.45 8.42 5.55
C SER A 329 12.77 8.88 4.11
N ASP A 330 12.72 10.19 3.87
CA ASP A 330 13.01 10.74 2.54
C ASP A 330 14.43 10.43 2.06
N ASN A 331 15.40 10.35 3.00
CA ASN A 331 16.76 9.95 2.68
C ASN A 331 16.79 8.48 2.23
N ARG A 332 16.17 7.57 3.00
CA ARG A 332 16.16 6.14 2.66
C ARG A 332 15.44 5.87 1.33
N ARG A 333 14.36 6.61 1.05
CA ARG A 333 13.67 6.53 -0.25
C ARG A 333 14.57 6.95 -1.40
N ALA A 334 15.40 7.98 -1.22
CA ALA A 334 16.35 8.44 -2.22
C ALA A 334 17.52 7.45 -2.41
N GLU A 335 18.00 6.83 -1.32
CA GLU A 335 19.01 5.76 -1.36
C GLU A 335 18.50 4.56 -2.16
N VAL A 336 17.33 4.01 -1.79
CA VAL A 336 16.70 2.89 -2.51
C VAL A 336 16.52 3.20 -4.00
N TYR A 337 16.07 4.40 -4.31
CA TYR A 337 15.91 4.82 -5.70
C TYR A 337 17.24 4.77 -6.47
N ARG A 338 18.32 5.28 -5.90
CA ARG A 338 19.67 5.30 -6.52
C ARG A 338 20.29 3.91 -6.57
N GLU A 339 20.11 3.10 -5.52
CA GLU A 339 20.55 1.70 -5.50
C GLU A 339 19.91 0.90 -6.65
N LEU A 340 18.60 1.04 -6.81
CA LEU A 340 17.87 0.34 -7.88
C LEU A 340 18.27 0.86 -9.26
N LEU A 341 18.45 2.17 -9.43
CA LEU A 341 18.87 2.76 -10.69
C LEU A 341 20.23 2.23 -11.15
N ALA A 342 21.15 1.98 -10.21
CA ALA A 342 22.48 1.42 -10.46
C ALA A 342 22.49 -0.12 -10.48
N SER A 343 21.36 -0.79 -10.24
CA SER A 343 21.28 -2.25 -10.15
C SER A 343 21.61 -2.93 -11.47
N GLN A 344 22.47 -3.96 -11.40
CA GLN A 344 22.77 -4.84 -12.53
C GLN A 344 21.82 -6.05 -12.59
N GLY A 345 20.76 -6.06 -11.77
CA GLY A 345 19.78 -7.15 -11.66
C GLY A 345 19.88 -7.95 -10.37
N GLY A 346 19.01 -8.96 -10.23
CA GLY A 346 18.99 -9.87 -9.09
C GLY A 346 18.43 -9.28 -7.79
N ARG A 347 17.69 -8.17 -7.84
CA ARG A 347 17.02 -7.54 -6.69
C ARG A 347 15.54 -7.90 -6.63
N LEU A 348 15.04 -8.20 -5.43
CA LEU A 348 13.62 -8.34 -5.12
C LEU A 348 13.11 -7.08 -4.44
N VAL A 349 12.34 -6.28 -5.16
CA VAL A 349 11.69 -5.09 -4.59
C VAL A 349 10.33 -5.49 -4.04
N VAL A 350 10.19 -5.44 -2.71
CA VAL A 350 8.91 -5.65 -2.01
C VAL A 350 8.32 -4.29 -1.68
N GLY A 351 7.16 -3.98 -2.26
CA GLY A 351 6.64 -2.63 -2.11
C GLY A 351 5.14 -2.49 -2.25
N VAL A 352 4.67 -1.29 -1.94
CA VAL A 352 3.27 -0.88 -2.05
C VAL A 352 3.03 -0.12 -3.37
N ARG A 353 1.83 0.43 -3.54
CA ARG A 353 1.41 1.20 -4.74
C ARG A 353 2.52 2.04 -5.40
N SER A 354 3.28 2.79 -4.62
CA SER A 354 4.30 3.71 -5.15
C SER A 354 5.54 3.01 -5.73
N SER A 355 5.78 1.74 -5.42
CA SER A 355 6.94 1.00 -5.88
C SER A 355 6.94 0.76 -7.41
N VAL A 356 5.78 0.81 -8.06
CA VAL A 356 5.66 0.72 -9.52
C VAL A 356 6.35 1.87 -10.27
N LEU A 357 6.63 2.97 -9.59
CA LEU A 357 7.29 4.15 -10.16
C LEU A 357 8.82 4.15 -9.99
N LEU A 358 9.39 3.14 -9.30
CA LEU A 358 10.83 2.99 -9.10
C LEU A 358 11.58 2.66 -10.39
N PRO A 359 12.87 3.00 -10.50
CA PRO A 359 13.71 2.53 -11.57
C PRO A 359 14.00 1.04 -11.37
N LEU A 360 13.57 0.22 -12.33
CA LEU A 360 13.70 -1.24 -12.26
C LEU A 360 14.37 -1.74 -13.56
N PRO A 361 15.67 -1.45 -13.77
CA PRO A 361 16.40 -2.02 -14.90
C PRO A 361 16.35 -3.55 -14.80
N HIS A 362 16.40 -4.23 -15.94
CA HIS A 362 16.35 -5.70 -16.00
C HIS A 362 15.13 -6.33 -15.29
N LEU A 363 14.00 -5.61 -15.21
CA LEU A 363 12.76 -6.16 -14.67
C LEU A 363 12.33 -7.38 -15.48
N SER A 364 12.11 -8.51 -14.80
CA SER A 364 11.76 -9.79 -15.43
C SER A 364 10.41 -10.35 -14.98
N LEU A 365 9.97 -9.97 -13.78
CA LEU A 365 8.69 -10.42 -13.20
C LEU A 365 8.09 -9.31 -12.33
N VAL A 366 6.78 -9.13 -12.48
CA VAL A 366 5.95 -8.35 -11.54
C VAL A 366 4.92 -9.29 -10.93
N VAL A 367 4.87 -9.35 -9.61
CA VAL A 367 3.82 -10.04 -8.86
C VAL A 367 2.97 -9.00 -8.15
N VAL A 368 1.66 -9.03 -8.36
CA VAL A 368 0.69 -8.16 -7.67
C VAL A 368 -0.21 -9.06 -6.83
N ASP A 369 0.02 -9.10 -5.55
CA ASP A 369 -0.81 -9.86 -4.62
C ASP A 369 -2.02 -9.04 -4.16
N GLU A 370 -3.13 -9.74 -3.91
CA GLU A 370 -4.45 -9.13 -3.62
C GLU A 370 -4.80 -8.05 -4.67
N GLU A 371 -4.68 -8.39 -5.97
CA GLU A 371 -4.77 -7.47 -7.11
C GLU A 371 -6.08 -6.66 -7.16
N HIS A 372 -7.12 -7.18 -6.52
CA HIS A 372 -8.45 -6.56 -6.42
C HIS A 372 -8.49 -5.34 -5.48
N GLU A 373 -7.41 -5.12 -4.70
CA GLU A 373 -7.41 -4.13 -3.65
C GLU A 373 -7.53 -2.68 -4.14
N ASN A 374 -8.49 -1.96 -3.56
CA ASN A 374 -8.74 -0.55 -3.90
C ASN A 374 -7.56 0.38 -3.55
N SER A 375 -6.69 -0.02 -2.60
CA SER A 375 -5.52 0.79 -2.19
C SER A 375 -4.47 0.94 -3.29
N PHE A 376 -4.51 0.12 -4.33
CA PHE A 376 -3.69 0.30 -5.53
C PHE A 376 -4.10 1.51 -6.38
N LYS A 377 -5.31 2.05 -6.20
CA LYS A 377 -5.72 3.31 -6.83
C LYS A 377 -5.26 4.51 -6.00
N GLN A 378 -4.58 5.46 -6.63
CA GLN A 378 -4.28 6.77 -6.04
C GLN A 378 -5.46 7.73 -6.27
N ALA A 379 -6.20 8.05 -5.21
CA ALA A 379 -7.39 8.90 -5.30
C ALA A 379 -7.11 10.38 -5.02
N ASP A 380 -6.24 10.69 -4.04
CA ASP A 380 -6.15 12.03 -3.42
C ASP A 380 -5.42 13.07 -4.28
N SER A 381 -4.41 12.67 -5.05
CA SER A 381 -3.56 13.58 -5.83
C SER A 381 -3.27 13.02 -7.22
N ALA A 382 -3.01 13.92 -8.17
CA ALA A 382 -2.51 13.52 -9.47
C ALA A 382 -1.03 13.07 -9.40
N PRO A 383 -0.65 12.06 -10.18
CA PRO A 383 -1.48 11.24 -11.07
C PRO A 383 -2.41 10.30 -10.30
N ARG A 384 -3.68 10.21 -10.73
CA ARG A 384 -4.66 9.28 -10.14
C ARG A 384 -4.57 7.90 -10.79
N TYR A 385 -3.38 7.29 -10.74
CA TYR A 385 -3.11 6.01 -11.38
C TYR A 385 -3.60 4.81 -10.57
N GLN A 386 -3.91 3.70 -11.27
CA GLN A 386 -4.12 2.38 -10.69
C GLN A 386 -2.82 1.58 -10.81
N ALA A 387 -2.20 1.27 -9.67
CA ALA A 387 -0.85 0.68 -9.67
C ALA A 387 -0.81 -0.74 -10.25
N ARG A 388 -1.85 -1.57 -10.05
CA ARG A 388 -1.98 -2.88 -10.69
C ARG A 388 -1.89 -2.75 -12.22
N ASP A 389 -2.71 -1.88 -12.80
CA ASP A 389 -2.76 -1.70 -14.26
C ASP A 389 -1.46 -1.05 -14.78
N THR A 390 -0.91 -0.10 -13.99
CA THR A 390 0.40 0.51 -14.28
C THR A 390 1.52 -0.53 -14.26
N ALA A 391 1.47 -1.51 -13.34
CA ALA A 391 2.43 -2.59 -13.24
C ALA A 391 2.39 -3.53 -14.46
N VAL A 392 1.20 -3.83 -14.97
CA VAL A 392 1.04 -4.59 -16.22
C VAL A 392 1.67 -3.85 -17.40
N VAL A 393 1.47 -2.53 -17.48
CA VAL A 393 2.08 -1.70 -18.54
C VAL A 393 3.59 -1.61 -18.37
N LEU A 394 4.09 -1.40 -17.15
CA LEU A 394 5.53 -1.39 -16.85
C LEU A 394 6.18 -2.70 -17.30
N ALA A 395 5.59 -3.84 -16.91
CA ALA A 395 6.08 -5.16 -17.30
C ALA A 395 6.15 -5.29 -18.83
N GLY A 396 5.09 -4.89 -19.54
CA GLY A 396 5.08 -4.89 -21.01
C GLY A 396 6.15 -4.00 -21.63
N LEU A 397 6.42 -2.81 -21.07
CA LEU A 397 7.49 -1.91 -21.52
C LEU A 397 8.89 -2.49 -21.30
N CYS A 398 9.06 -3.31 -20.28
CA CYS A 398 10.33 -3.98 -19.93
C CYS A 398 10.48 -5.37 -20.56
N GLY A 399 9.47 -5.92 -21.24
CA GLY A 399 9.45 -7.32 -21.69
C GLY A 399 9.35 -8.33 -20.55
N ALA A 400 8.89 -7.90 -19.36
CA ALA A 400 8.71 -8.71 -18.17
C ALA A 400 7.33 -9.40 -18.14
N LYS A 401 7.19 -10.45 -17.33
CA LYS A 401 5.93 -11.16 -17.10
C LYS A 401 5.20 -10.58 -15.89
N THR A 402 3.86 -10.68 -15.88
CA THR A 402 3.03 -10.22 -14.74
C THR A 402 2.18 -11.36 -14.20
N LEU A 403 2.28 -11.59 -12.89
CA LEU A 403 1.39 -12.47 -12.14
C LEU A 403 0.47 -11.61 -11.27
N LEU A 404 -0.83 -11.72 -11.50
CA LEU A 404 -1.85 -11.14 -10.65
C LEU A 404 -2.42 -12.23 -9.76
N GLY A 405 -2.36 -12.06 -8.44
CA GLY A 405 -2.86 -13.04 -7.49
C GLY A 405 -4.00 -12.51 -6.64
N SER A 406 -5.05 -13.32 -6.48
CA SER A 406 -6.19 -12.98 -5.62
C SER A 406 -7.02 -14.21 -5.27
N ALA A 407 -7.66 -14.16 -4.10
CA ALA A 407 -8.73 -15.12 -3.75
C ALA A 407 -10.08 -14.71 -4.34
N THR A 408 -10.24 -13.44 -4.61
CA THR A 408 -11.47 -12.83 -5.13
C THR A 408 -11.09 -11.79 -6.18
N PRO A 409 -10.66 -12.21 -7.37
CA PRO A 409 -10.20 -11.31 -8.43
C PRO A 409 -11.14 -10.14 -8.71
N SER A 410 -10.60 -9.02 -9.18
CA SER A 410 -11.43 -7.92 -9.67
C SER A 410 -12.18 -8.33 -10.94
N MET A 411 -13.38 -7.78 -11.15
CA MET A 411 -14.17 -8.07 -12.35
C MET A 411 -13.42 -7.72 -13.62
N GLU A 412 -12.58 -6.69 -13.60
CA GLU A 412 -11.77 -6.27 -14.73
C GLU A 412 -10.69 -7.32 -15.09
N SER A 413 -9.96 -7.84 -14.08
CA SER A 413 -8.94 -8.87 -14.28
C SER A 413 -9.55 -10.20 -14.69
N TYR A 414 -10.64 -10.59 -14.03
CA TYR A 414 -11.34 -11.84 -14.33
C TYR A 414 -11.95 -11.82 -15.75
N TYR A 415 -12.57 -10.72 -16.15
CA TYR A 415 -13.08 -10.54 -17.51
C TYR A 415 -11.96 -10.60 -18.56
N ASN A 416 -10.80 -10.01 -18.30
CA ASN A 416 -9.65 -10.11 -19.20
C ASN A 416 -9.17 -11.57 -19.34
N ALA A 417 -9.26 -12.38 -18.29
CA ALA A 417 -8.97 -13.80 -18.36
C ALA A 417 -10.02 -14.57 -19.15
N LEU A 418 -11.33 -14.32 -18.91
CA LEU A 418 -12.42 -14.93 -19.69
C LEU A 418 -12.35 -14.62 -21.19
N CYS A 419 -11.89 -13.40 -21.55
CA CYS A 419 -11.69 -13.01 -22.95
C CYS A 419 -10.37 -13.53 -23.55
N GLY A 420 -9.61 -14.36 -22.83
CA GLY A 420 -8.33 -14.91 -23.30
C GLY A 420 -7.20 -13.89 -23.41
N LYS A 421 -7.36 -12.69 -22.85
CA LYS A 421 -6.29 -11.69 -22.78
C LYS A 421 -5.25 -12.07 -21.72
N TYR A 422 -5.68 -12.62 -20.58
CA TYR A 422 -4.86 -13.21 -19.53
C TYR A 422 -5.02 -14.73 -19.52
N VAL A 423 -4.06 -15.45 -18.96
CA VAL A 423 -4.24 -16.87 -18.63
C VAL A 423 -4.84 -16.96 -17.25
N LEU A 424 -5.89 -17.75 -17.06
CA LEU A 424 -6.47 -18.04 -15.76
C LEU A 424 -5.88 -19.34 -15.22
N VAL A 425 -5.30 -19.29 -14.04
CA VAL A 425 -4.85 -20.46 -13.27
C VAL A 425 -5.64 -20.50 -11.98
N ALA A 426 -6.29 -21.63 -11.68
CA ALA A 426 -7.07 -21.81 -10.46
C ALA A 426 -6.26 -22.61 -9.42
N LEU A 427 -6.39 -22.25 -8.15
CA LEU A 427 -5.84 -22.97 -7.00
C LEU A 427 -6.94 -23.08 -5.94
N THR A 428 -7.72 -24.17 -6.01
CA THR A 428 -8.99 -24.32 -5.29
C THR A 428 -8.85 -24.96 -3.91
N GLU A 429 -7.69 -25.57 -3.60
CA GLU A 429 -7.45 -26.26 -2.35
C GLU A 429 -6.73 -25.37 -1.33
N ARG A 430 -7.07 -25.53 -0.04
CA ARG A 430 -6.33 -24.91 1.05
C ARG A 430 -5.08 -25.73 1.38
N TYR A 431 -3.98 -25.06 1.66
CA TYR A 431 -2.72 -25.70 2.08
C TYR A 431 -2.90 -26.61 3.32
N SER A 432 -3.71 -26.16 4.30
CA SER A 432 -3.95 -26.91 5.55
C SER A 432 -4.92 -28.10 5.41
N GLY A 433 -5.55 -28.29 4.26
CA GLY A 433 -6.62 -29.30 4.09
C GLY A 433 -7.90 -29.03 4.88
N VAL A 434 -7.94 -27.96 5.71
CA VAL A 434 -9.13 -27.59 6.50
C VAL A 434 -10.20 -27.00 5.60
N SER A 435 -11.45 -27.46 5.73
CA SER A 435 -12.59 -26.95 4.99
C SER A 435 -12.81 -25.45 5.18
N LEU A 436 -13.45 -24.81 4.21
CA LEU A 436 -13.88 -23.41 4.34
C LEU A 436 -14.77 -23.24 5.57
N PRO A 437 -14.75 -22.06 6.24
CA PRO A 437 -15.59 -21.84 7.41
C PRO A 437 -17.07 -21.95 7.05
N GLN A 438 -17.86 -22.41 8.00
CA GLN A 438 -19.31 -22.45 7.85
C GLN A 438 -19.88 -21.02 7.90
N VAL A 439 -20.58 -20.60 6.86
CA VAL A 439 -21.23 -19.27 6.82
C VAL A 439 -22.71 -19.41 7.22
N LEU A 440 -23.11 -18.68 8.25
CA LEU A 440 -24.45 -18.65 8.80
C LEU A 440 -25.05 -17.26 8.60
N LEU A 441 -26.22 -17.17 7.98
CA LEU A 441 -26.97 -15.92 7.87
C LEU A 441 -27.91 -15.75 9.08
N SER A 442 -27.86 -14.56 9.65
CA SER A 442 -28.73 -14.16 10.76
C SER A 442 -29.63 -13.00 10.32
N ASP A 443 -30.91 -13.29 10.14
CA ASP A 443 -31.93 -12.33 9.72
C ASP A 443 -32.24 -11.35 10.87
N THR A 444 -31.80 -10.11 10.72
CA THR A 444 -31.96 -9.05 11.73
C THR A 444 -33.41 -8.60 11.88
N LEU A 445 -34.21 -8.65 10.82
CA LEU A 445 -35.62 -8.27 10.85
C LEU A 445 -36.47 -9.34 11.58
N ARG A 446 -36.21 -10.60 11.27
CA ARG A 446 -36.84 -11.73 11.95
C ARG A 446 -36.47 -11.79 13.42
N ALA A 447 -35.19 -11.61 13.75
CA ALA A 447 -34.68 -11.58 15.13
C ALA A 447 -35.34 -10.44 15.94
N ALA A 448 -35.48 -9.24 15.35
CA ALA A 448 -36.15 -8.12 16.00
C ALA A 448 -37.62 -8.40 16.30
N ARG A 449 -38.39 -9.00 15.34
CA ARG A 449 -39.79 -9.37 15.53
C ARG A 449 -40.00 -10.44 16.58
N ARG A 450 -39.01 -11.31 16.84
CA ARG A 450 -39.08 -12.38 17.84
C ARG A 450 -38.54 -11.98 19.21
N GLY A 451 -38.05 -10.74 19.38
CA GLY A 451 -37.34 -10.32 20.58
C GLY A 451 -35.98 -11.02 20.78
N GLU A 452 -35.41 -11.62 19.75
CA GLU A 452 -34.15 -12.34 19.75
C GLU A 452 -32.96 -11.42 19.44
N LYS A 453 -33.14 -10.11 19.64
CA LYS A 453 -32.11 -9.09 19.42
C LYS A 453 -31.78 -8.37 20.72
N ARG A 454 -30.50 -8.34 21.08
CA ARG A 454 -29.98 -7.55 22.21
C ARG A 454 -29.02 -6.49 21.67
N SER A 455 -29.38 -5.20 21.77
CA SER A 455 -28.64 -4.08 21.21
C SER A 455 -28.41 -4.26 19.67
N HIS A 456 -27.19 -4.42 19.26
CA HIS A 456 -26.78 -4.59 17.86
C HIS A 456 -26.63 -6.06 17.43
N PHE A 457 -26.86 -7.01 18.34
CA PHE A 457 -26.55 -8.42 18.14
C PHE A 457 -27.82 -9.27 18.11
N ASN A 458 -27.91 -10.16 17.15
CA ASN A 458 -28.91 -11.19 17.11
C ASN A 458 -28.51 -12.36 18.04
N LYS A 459 -29.47 -13.08 18.58
CA LYS A 459 -29.24 -14.22 19.48
C LYS A 459 -28.24 -15.23 18.90
N LEU A 460 -28.39 -15.61 17.61
CA LEU A 460 -27.46 -16.54 16.95
C LEU A 460 -25.99 -16.11 17.09
N LEU A 461 -25.69 -14.82 16.91
CA LEU A 461 -24.32 -14.34 17.02
C LEU A 461 -23.85 -14.37 18.48
N LEU A 462 -24.68 -13.99 19.42
CA LEU A 462 -24.35 -14.02 20.86
C LEU A 462 -24.10 -15.43 21.36
N ASP A 463 -24.95 -16.39 20.98
CA ASP A 463 -24.79 -17.81 21.33
C ASP A 463 -23.45 -18.36 20.82
N ARG A 464 -23.07 -17.99 19.57
CA ARG A 464 -21.80 -18.40 18.99
C ARG A 464 -20.58 -17.71 19.62
N ILE A 465 -20.70 -16.46 20.06
CA ILE A 465 -19.65 -15.78 20.81
C ILE A 465 -19.43 -16.49 22.15
N GLU A 466 -20.51 -16.77 22.91
CA GLU A 466 -20.45 -17.48 24.16
C GLU A 466 -19.79 -18.88 23.99
N GLU A 467 -20.22 -19.67 23.00
CA GLU A 467 -19.62 -20.96 22.68
C GLU A 467 -18.12 -20.86 22.40
N ALA A 468 -17.67 -19.81 21.68
CA ALA A 468 -16.26 -19.61 21.37
C ALA A 468 -15.45 -19.25 22.63
N LEU A 469 -15.96 -18.33 23.47
CA LEU A 469 -15.33 -17.92 24.72
C LEU A 469 -15.20 -19.09 25.72
N VAL A 470 -16.27 -19.88 25.91
CA VAL A 470 -16.24 -21.07 26.78
C VAL A 470 -15.17 -22.08 26.33
N ARG A 471 -14.89 -22.17 25.02
CA ARG A 471 -13.83 -23.05 24.49
C ARG A 471 -12.44 -22.40 24.53
N GLY A 472 -12.28 -21.22 25.11
CA GLY A 472 -11.02 -20.47 25.09
C GLY A 472 -10.58 -20.04 23.68
N ARG A 473 -11.54 -19.85 22.77
CA ARG A 473 -11.29 -19.41 21.39
C ARG A 473 -11.56 -17.92 21.24
N GLN A 474 -10.85 -17.31 20.29
CA GLN A 474 -10.98 -15.90 20.00
C GLN A 474 -12.08 -15.61 18.99
N VAL A 475 -12.67 -14.43 19.10
CA VAL A 475 -13.74 -13.92 18.24
C VAL A 475 -13.29 -12.64 17.54
N MET A 476 -13.62 -12.53 16.25
CA MET A 476 -13.39 -11.31 15.48
C MET A 476 -14.73 -10.73 15.01
N LEU A 477 -15.00 -9.47 15.34
CA LEU A 477 -16.21 -8.78 14.92
C LEU A 477 -15.90 -7.67 13.93
N PHE A 478 -16.47 -7.81 12.75
CA PHE A 478 -16.27 -6.87 11.66
C PHE A 478 -17.44 -5.89 11.55
N GLN A 479 -17.11 -4.59 11.58
CA GLN A 479 -18.04 -3.49 11.31
C GLN A 479 -17.50 -2.57 10.24
N ASN A 480 -18.21 -2.39 9.12
CA ASN A 480 -17.80 -1.45 8.10
C ASN A 480 -18.15 -0.01 8.49
N ARG A 481 -17.13 0.83 8.78
CA ARG A 481 -17.30 2.24 9.15
C ARG A 481 -17.04 3.21 8.00
N ARG A 482 -16.38 2.78 6.90
CA ARG A 482 -15.97 3.68 5.82
C ARG A 482 -17.12 4.06 4.90
N GLY A 483 -17.28 5.38 4.67
CA GLY A 483 -18.18 5.94 3.66
C GLY A 483 -19.64 5.86 4.06
N PHE A 484 -20.01 6.47 5.18
CA PHE A 484 -21.41 6.60 5.57
C PHE A 484 -22.16 7.48 4.56
N SER A 485 -22.76 6.83 3.55
CA SER A 485 -23.80 7.42 2.71
C SER A 485 -25.11 6.88 3.26
N PRO A 486 -25.92 7.69 3.95
CA PRO A 486 -27.15 7.21 4.54
C PRO A 486 -28.09 6.76 3.42
N PHE A 487 -28.51 5.52 3.48
CA PHE A 487 -29.60 4.99 2.65
C PHE A 487 -30.81 4.71 3.55
N VAL A 488 -31.98 4.63 2.92
CA VAL A 488 -33.22 4.29 3.64
C VAL A 488 -33.54 2.82 3.41
N GLU A 489 -33.83 2.13 4.51
CA GLU A 489 -34.24 0.73 4.53
C GLU A 489 -35.59 0.62 5.21
N CYS A 490 -36.45 -0.23 4.68
CA CYS A 490 -37.69 -0.60 5.35
C CYS A 490 -37.44 -1.57 6.51
N GLY A 491 -37.77 -1.17 7.73
CA GLY A 491 -37.63 -2.01 8.92
C GLY A 491 -38.53 -3.27 8.93
N ASN A 492 -39.52 -3.32 8.03
CA ASN A 492 -40.38 -4.48 7.90
C ASN A 492 -39.91 -5.52 6.87
N CYS A 493 -39.49 -5.12 5.68
CA CYS A 493 -39.16 -6.05 4.59
C CYS A 493 -37.72 -5.90 4.03
N GLY A 494 -36.91 -4.96 4.53
CA GLY A 494 -35.54 -4.72 4.06
C GLY A 494 -35.45 -4.01 2.71
N TRP A 495 -36.57 -3.52 2.16
CA TRP A 495 -36.55 -2.78 0.88
C TRP A 495 -35.64 -1.54 0.98
N THR A 496 -34.88 -1.31 -0.08
CA THR A 496 -34.04 -0.12 -0.27
C THR A 496 -34.35 0.54 -1.62
N ALA A 497 -34.24 1.86 -1.69
CA ALA A 497 -34.49 2.61 -2.92
C ALA A 497 -33.27 2.55 -3.87
N SER A 498 -33.50 2.19 -5.11
CA SER A 498 -32.46 2.14 -6.16
C SER A 498 -32.77 3.08 -7.32
N CYS A 499 -31.71 3.57 -7.97
CA CYS A 499 -31.85 4.41 -9.16
C CYS A 499 -32.23 3.54 -10.37
N PRO A 500 -33.32 3.89 -11.10
CA PRO A 500 -33.77 3.09 -12.26
C PRO A 500 -32.74 3.11 -13.42
N ASP A 501 -31.96 4.20 -13.57
CA ASP A 501 -31.04 4.38 -14.69
C ASP A 501 -29.62 3.86 -14.40
N CYS A 502 -29.21 3.84 -13.13
CA CYS A 502 -27.84 3.54 -12.74
C CYS A 502 -27.71 2.24 -11.95
N ASN A 503 -28.81 1.67 -11.49
CA ASN A 503 -28.82 0.48 -10.65
C ASN A 503 -27.91 0.59 -9.40
N VAL A 504 -27.92 1.75 -8.77
CA VAL A 504 -27.21 2.00 -7.51
C VAL A 504 -28.21 2.47 -6.47
N THR A 505 -27.97 2.14 -5.20
CA THR A 505 -28.81 2.60 -4.08
C THR A 505 -28.82 4.12 -4.00
N LEU A 506 -30.00 4.69 -3.75
CA LEU A 506 -30.17 6.13 -3.60
C LEU A 506 -29.70 6.59 -2.23
N THR A 507 -28.98 7.73 -2.20
CA THR A 507 -28.55 8.37 -0.95
C THR A 507 -29.65 9.24 -0.39
N TYR A 508 -29.93 9.11 0.91
CA TYR A 508 -30.91 9.93 1.63
C TYR A 508 -30.29 11.27 2.07
N HIS A 509 -30.95 12.35 1.70
CA HIS A 509 -30.60 13.72 2.11
C HIS A 509 -31.59 14.22 3.15
N LYS A 510 -31.13 14.29 4.40
CA LYS A 510 -31.97 14.71 5.55
C LYS A 510 -32.43 16.18 5.44
N SER A 511 -31.67 17.02 4.75
CA SER A 511 -31.94 18.46 4.62
C SER A 511 -33.24 18.77 3.86
N ASP A 512 -33.64 17.92 2.92
CA ASP A 512 -34.81 18.11 2.05
C ASP A 512 -35.70 16.86 1.95
N GLY A 513 -35.39 15.82 2.73
CA GLY A 513 -36.17 14.56 2.74
C GLY A 513 -36.12 13.80 1.42
N SER A 514 -35.12 14.03 0.57
CA SER A 514 -35.02 13.41 -0.75
C SER A 514 -34.07 12.22 -0.81
N LEU A 515 -34.34 11.33 -1.76
CA LEU A 515 -33.46 10.23 -2.17
C LEU A 515 -32.81 10.60 -3.49
N ARG A 516 -31.46 10.54 -3.60
CA ARG A 516 -30.73 11.01 -4.79
C ARG A 516 -29.71 10.00 -5.30
N CYS A 517 -29.58 9.95 -6.62
CA CYS A 517 -28.50 9.25 -7.30
C CYS A 517 -27.34 10.23 -7.59
N HIS A 518 -26.18 10.03 -7.00
CA HIS A 518 -25.00 10.88 -7.23
C HIS A 518 -24.24 10.54 -8.52
N TYR A 519 -24.81 9.69 -9.39
CA TYR A 519 -24.26 9.41 -10.72
C TYR A 519 -24.98 10.21 -11.80
N CYS A 520 -26.31 10.13 -11.85
CA CYS A 520 -27.10 10.77 -12.91
C CYS A 520 -27.93 11.97 -12.46
N GLY A 521 -28.01 12.23 -11.12
CA GLY A 521 -28.85 13.30 -10.56
C GLY A 521 -30.34 12.93 -10.39
N TYR A 522 -30.74 11.68 -10.70
CA TYR A 522 -32.12 11.24 -10.41
C TYR A 522 -32.44 11.48 -8.93
N HIS A 523 -33.58 12.09 -8.65
CA HIS A 523 -34.07 12.34 -7.30
C HIS A 523 -35.56 12.09 -7.18
N THR A 524 -35.96 11.63 -6.01
CA THR A 524 -37.38 11.43 -5.65
C THR A 524 -37.57 11.78 -4.19
N PRO A 525 -38.74 12.27 -3.77
CA PRO A 525 -39.02 12.41 -2.33
C PRO A 525 -39.01 11.05 -1.64
N LEU A 526 -38.74 11.02 -0.34
CA LEU A 526 -38.88 9.81 0.47
C LEU A 526 -40.35 9.38 0.43
N PRO A 527 -40.69 8.16 -0.04
CA PRO A 527 -42.08 7.71 -0.04
C PRO A 527 -42.61 7.61 1.40
N PRO A 528 -43.88 7.96 1.66
CA PRO A 528 -44.44 7.91 3.02
C PRO A 528 -44.63 6.46 3.53
N ARG A 529 -44.71 5.50 2.61
CA ARG A 529 -44.81 4.07 2.90
C ARG A 529 -43.92 3.28 1.97
N CYS A 530 -43.45 2.12 2.45
CA CYS A 530 -42.62 1.23 1.67
C CYS A 530 -43.33 0.76 0.39
N PRO A 531 -42.76 1.00 -0.81
CA PRO A 531 -43.37 0.56 -2.06
C PRO A 531 -43.47 -0.96 -2.19
N SER A 532 -42.67 -1.72 -1.44
CA SER A 532 -42.65 -3.18 -1.50
C SER A 532 -43.70 -3.84 -0.60
N CYS A 533 -43.87 -3.36 0.67
CA CYS A 533 -44.73 -4.04 1.64
C CYS A 533 -45.81 -3.14 2.26
N GLY A 534 -45.88 -1.85 1.92
CA GLY A 534 -46.86 -0.89 2.44
C GLY A 534 -46.63 -0.38 3.86
N ALA A 535 -45.60 -0.86 4.57
CA ALA A 535 -45.25 -0.40 5.90
C ALA A 535 -44.74 1.07 5.90
N ASP A 536 -44.99 1.76 7.03
CA ASP A 536 -44.53 3.16 7.23
C ASP A 536 -43.18 3.26 7.96
N ASP A 537 -42.53 2.14 8.25
CA ASP A 537 -41.23 2.05 8.93
C ASP A 537 -40.04 2.15 7.93
N LEU A 538 -39.80 3.35 7.39
CA LEU A 538 -38.67 3.67 6.53
C LEU A 538 -37.60 4.44 7.33
N GLN A 539 -36.44 3.85 7.60
CA GLN A 539 -35.43 4.43 8.49
C GLN A 539 -34.05 4.56 7.82
N PRO A 540 -33.34 5.68 8.10
CA PRO A 540 -31.90 5.76 7.75
C PRO A 540 -31.09 4.83 8.65
N ARG A 541 -30.11 4.11 8.06
CA ARG A 541 -29.28 3.12 8.76
C ARG A 541 -27.83 3.57 8.93
N GLY A 542 -27.20 3.22 10.08
CA GLY A 542 -25.76 3.33 10.38
C GLY A 542 -25.41 3.57 11.85
N PHE A 543 -24.34 2.88 12.36
CA PHE A 543 -23.82 3.07 13.73
C PHE A 543 -22.30 2.81 13.79
N GLY A 544 -21.60 3.32 14.84
CA GLY A 544 -20.15 3.27 15.02
C GLY A 544 -19.65 2.10 15.87
N THR A 545 -18.32 1.85 15.85
CA THR A 545 -17.63 0.77 16.58
C THR A 545 -17.60 0.95 18.09
N GLU A 546 -17.65 2.19 18.61
CA GLU A 546 -17.70 2.49 20.05
C GLU A 546 -18.92 1.89 20.74
N LYS A 547 -20.11 2.09 20.16
CA LYS A 547 -21.36 1.53 20.70
C LYS A 547 -21.38 0.00 20.68
N ILE A 548 -20.62 -0.62 19.81
CA ILE A 548 -20.49 -2.08 19.75
C ILE A 548 -19.62 -2.58 20.91
N GLU A 549 -18.51 -1.90 21.19
CA GLU A 549 -17.60 -2.21 22.29
C GLU A 549 -18.34 -2.08 23.63
N GLU A 550 -19.03 -0.95 23.89
CA GLU A 550 -19.84 -0.71 25.11
C GLU A 550 -20.90 -1.81 25.30
N ALA A 551 -21.67 -2.12 24.25
CA ALA A 551 -22.71 -3.12 24.32
C ALA A 551 -22.18 -4.55 24.56
N LEU A 552 -21.00 -4.90 24.05
CA LEU A 552 -20.37 -6.20 24.31
C LEU A 552 -19.81 -6.29 25.72
N ALA A 553 -19.23 -5.22 26.26
CA ALA A 553 -18.75 -5.19 27.62
C ALA A 553 -19.90 -5.38 28.65
N GLU A 554 -21.12 -4.89 28.35
CA GLU A 554 -22.30 -5.16 29.16
C GLU A 554 -22.81 -6.60 29.04
N ILE A 555 -22.61 -7.26 27.87
CA ILE A 555 -23.10 -8.62 27.62
C ILE A 555 -22.11 -9.67 28.13
N PHE A 556 -20.82 -9.43 27.97
CA PHE A 556 -19.70 -10.32 28.30
C PHE A 556 -18.68 -9.60 29.19
N PRO A 557 -19.02 -9.34 30.49
CA PRO A 557 -18.20 -8.54 31.40
C PRO A 557 -16.82 -9.15 31.69
N ASP A 558 -16.70 -10.49 31.59
CA ASP A 558 -15.45 -11.21 31.86
C ASP A 558 -14.52 -11.31 30.63
N ALA A 559 -14.98 -10.92 29.44
CA ALA A 559 -14.20 -11.02 28.21
C ALA A 559 -13.33 -9.78 28.01
N VAL A 560 -12.07 -9.98 27.61
CA VAL A 560 -11.17 -8.90 27.21
C VAL A 560 -11.49 -8.48 25.78
N ILE A 561 -11.95 -7.24 25.61
CA ILE A 561 -12.38 -6.68 24.34
C ILE A 561 -11.42 -5.58 23.91
N ASP A 562 -10.87 -5.70 22.71
CA ASP A 562 -10.06 -4.66 22.08
C ASP A 562 -10.70 -4.16 20.78
N ARG A 563 -10.47 -2.87 20.48
CA ARG A 563 -10.97 -2.22 19.26
C ARG A 563 -9.83 -1.76 18.36
N LEU A 564 -9.87 -2.15 17.08
CA LEU A 564 -8.92 -1.76 16.05
C LEU A 564 -9.59 -0.96 14.93
N ASP A 565 -9.57 0.35 15.06
CA ASP A 565 -10.07 1.30 14.05
C ASP A 565 -9.11 2.48 13.83
N ALA A 566 -9.52 3.45 13.00
CA ALA A 566 -8.67 4.59 12.67
C ALA A 566 -8.37 5.48 13.89
N ASP A 567 -9.20 5.48 14.93
CA ASP A 567 -9.03 6.31 16.12
C ASP A 567 -8.04 5.65 17.10
N THR A 568 -8.16 4.33 17.32
CA THR A 568 -7.28 3.54 18.21
C THR A 568 -5.90 3.26 17.60
N SER A 569 -5.78 3.31 16.26
CA SER A 569 -4.56 3.00 15.50
C SER A 569 -3.80 4.21 14.98
N ARG A 570 -4.03 5.43 15.53
CA ARG A 570 -3.34 6.66 15.09
C ARG A 570 -1.82 6.60 15.24
N THR A 571 -1.33 5.84 16.22
CA THR A 571 0.11 5.63 16.41
C THR A 571 0.52 4.22 16.00
N ALA A 572 1.69 4.08 15.40
CA ALA A 572 2.23 2.76 15.05
C ALA A 572 2.41 1.85 16.28
N HIS A 573 2.65 2.42 17.45
CA HIS A 573 2.76 1.70 18.72
C HIS A 573 1.40 1.15 19.19
N GLY A 574 0.34 1.97 19.17
CA GLY A 574 -1.01 1.54 19.53
C GLY A 574 -1.51 0.38 18.67
N TYR A 575 -1.30 0.50 17.36
CA TYR A 575 -1.62 -0.56 16.41
C TYR A 575 -0.91 -1.89 16.72
N ARG A 576 0.43 -1.85 16.90
CA ARG A 576 1.23 -3.05 17.21
C ARG A 576 0.83 -3.69 18.54
N ARG A 577 0.55 -2.88 19.58
CA ARG A 577 0.13 -3.36 20.88
C ARG A 577 -1.15 -4.20 20.79
N ILE A 578 -2.20 -3.69 20.13
CA ILE A 578 -3.49 -4.38 20.01
C ILE A 578 -3.32 -5.71 19.24
N ILE A 579 -2.59 -5.68 18.11
CA ILE A 579 -2.35 -6.88 17.32
C ILE A 579 -1.55 -7.92 18.09
N SER A 580 -0.48 -7.53 18.78
CA SER A 580 0.33 -8.45 19.57
C SER A 580 -0.44 -9.02 20.78
N ALA A 581 -1.32 -8.25 21.41
CA ALA A 581 -2.19 -8.74 22.48
C ALA A 581 -3.14 -9.82 21.94
N PHE A 582 -3.76 -9.58 20.79
CA PHE A 582 -4.65 -10.55 20.16
C PHE A 582 -3.90 -11.81 19.69
N GLU A 583 -2.71 -11.67 19.07
CA GLU A 583 -1.87 -12.81 18.67
C GLU A 583 -1.45 -13.70 19.85
N ARG A 584 -1.19 -13.10 21.02
CA ARG A 584 -0.82 -13.82 22.24
C ARG A 584 -2.01 -14.40 23.02
N GLY A 585 -3.23 -14.22 22.55
CA GLY A 585 -4.43 -14.68 23.24
C GLY A 585 -4.80 -13.87 24.50
N GLN A 586 -4.30 -12.65 24.63
CA GLN A 586 -4.61 -11.73 25.75
C GLN A 586 -5.91 -10.96 25.51
N THR A 587 -6.44 -10.98 24.30
CA THR A 587 -7.71 -10.37 23.89
C THR A 587 -8.62 -11.48 23.39
N ASP A 588 -9.84 -11.55 23.91
CA ASP A 588 -10.85 -12.56 23.55
C ASP A 588 -11.68 -12.13 22.35
N ILE A 589 -12.09 -10.87 22.30
CA ILE A 589 -12.92 -10.31 21.22
C ILE A 589 -12.21 -9.11 20.60
N LEU A 590 -11.89 -9.20 19.31
CA LEU A 590 -11.35 -8.09 18.54
C LEU A 590 -12.46 -7.47 17.67
N ILE A 591 -12.82 -6.21 17.93
CA ILE A 591 -13.75 -5.44 17.10
C ILE A 591 -12.94 -4.60 16.12
N GLY A 592 -13.30 -4.63 14.85
CA GLY A 592 -12.58 -3.76 13.92
C GLY A 592 -13.26 -3.49 12.60
N THR A 593 -12.64 -2.59 11.85
CA THR A 593 -13.02 -2.22 10.50
C THR A 593 -12.20 -3.00 9.48
N GLN A 594 -12.10 -2.54 8.25
CA GLN A 594 -11.26 -3.16 7.21
C GLN A 594 -9.79 -3.39 7.61
N MET A 595 -9.34 -2.81 8.72
CA MET A 595 -7.97 -2.99 9.21
C MET A 595 -7.71 -4.41 9.76
N ILE A 596 -8.75 -5.10 10.29
CA ILE A 596 -8.62 -6.47 10.82
C ILE A 596 -8.67 -7.54 9.73
N THR A 597 -9.04 -7.17 8.50
CA THR A 597 -9.27 -8.15 7.43
C THR A 597 -7.99 -8.63 6.76
N LYS A 598 -6.84 -7.97 6.98
CA LYS A 598 -5.64 -8.12 6.14
C LYS A 598 -4.36 -8.29 6.95
N GLY A 599 -3.44 -9.09 6.40
CA GLY A 599 -2.03 -9.15 6.84
C GLY A 599 -1.73 -9.96 8.09
N PHE A 600 -2.74 -10.57 8.76
CA PHE A 600 -2.51 -11.34 9.99
C PHE A 600 -2.95 -12.79 9.85
N ASP A 601 -2.21 -13.67 10.49
CA ASP A 601 -2.55 -15.10 10.61
C ASP A 601 -2.86 -15.45 12.07
N PHE A 602 -4.09 -15.16 12.47
CA PHE A 602 -4.58 -15.48 13.82
C PHE A 602 -4.97 -16.95 13.89
N GLY A 603 -4.18 -17.75 14.56
CA GLY A 603 -4.39 -19.20 14.66
C GLY A 603 -5.55 -19.63 15.56
N ASN A 604 -6.02 -18.79 16.50
CA ASN A 604 -7.00 -19.12 17.51
C ASN A 604 -8.41 -18.55 17.26
N VAL A 605 -8.64 -17.90 16.13
CA VAL A 605 -9.95 -17.33 15.77
C VAL A 605 -10.87 -18.43 15.26
N SER A 606 -11.92 -18.78 16.03
CA SER A 606 -12.93 -19.76 15.64
C SER A 606 -14.20 -19.12 15.07
N LEU A 607 -14.52 -17.89 15.48
CA LEU A 607 -15.72 -17.18 15.05
C LEU A 607 -15.40 -15.81 14.46
N VAL A 608 -16.03 -15.52 13.34
CA VAL A 608 -16.07 -14.20 12.74
C VAL A 608 -17.51 -13.72 12.65
N GLY A 609 -17.80 -12.55 13.22
CA GLY A 609 -19.12 -11.91 13.12
C GLY A 609 -19.09 -10.69 12.19
N ILE A 610 -19.92 -10.67 11.17
CA ILE A 610 -20.17 -9.50 10.31
C ILE A 610 -21.46 -8.82 10.78
N LEU A 611 -21.33 -7.66 11.43
CA LEU A 611 -22.42 -7.06 12.19
C LEU A 611 -23.49 -6.39 11.32
N ASN A 612 -23.14 -5.93 10.11
CA ASN A 612 -24.06 -5.30 9.19
C ASN A 612 -23.61 -5.48 7.75
N ALA A 613 -24.10 -6.51 7.08
CA ALA A 613 -23.81 -6.75 5.69
C ALA A 613 -24.55 -5.76 4.75
N ASP A 614 -25.71 -5.24 5.18
CA ASP A 614 -26.55 -4.36 4.36
C ASP A 614 -25.83 -3.05 4.01
N ASN A 615 -24.99 -2.53 4.90
CA ASN A 615 -24.15 -1.37 4.63
C ASN A 615 -23.13 -1.60 3.49
N LEU A 616 -22.72 -2.83 3.25
CA LEU A 616 -21.83 -3.20 2.16
C LEU A 616 -22.63 -3.38 0.86
N LEU A 617 -23.73 -4.09 0.94
CA LEU A 617 -24.58 -4.43 -0.20
C LEU A 617 -25.29 -3.21 -0.80
N ASN A 618 -25.75 -2.30 0.07
CA ASN A 618 -26.48 -1.09 -0.31
C ASN A 618 -25.60 0.16 -0.43
N TYR A 619 -24.29 -0.01 -0.56
CA TYR A 619 -23.42 1.13 -0.85
C TYR A 619 -23.73 1.71 -2.24
N PRO A 620 -23.87 3.05 -2.41
CA PRO A 620 -24.29 3.67 -3.68
C PRO A 620 -23.17 3.67 -4.74
N ASP A 621 -22.69 2.50 -5.11
CA ASP A 621 -21.66 2.26 -6.13
C ASP A 621 -22.01 0.96 -6.88
N PHE A 622 -21.83 0.94 -8.20
CA PHE A 622 -22.09 -0.23 -9.02
C PHE A 622 -21.20 -1.45 -8.68
N ARG A 623 -20.12 -1.23 -7.93
CA ARG A 623 -19.22 -2.26 -7.40
C ARG A 623 -19.65 -2.79 -6.04
N ALA A 624 -20.78 -2.33 -5.47
CA ALA A 624 -21.18 -2.68 -4.11
C ALA A 624 -21.25 -4.20 -3.90
N GLY A 625 -21.87 -4.94 -4.81
CA GLY A 625 -21.97 -6.40 -4.75
C GLY A 625 -20.61 -7.10 -4.80
N GLU A 626 -19.73 -6.72 -5.73
CA GLU A 626 -18.36 -7.23 -5.83
C GLU A 626 -17.56 -6.98 -4.55
N ARG A 627 -17.58 -5.73 -4.07
CA ARG A 627 -16.84 -5.35 -2.86
C ARG A 627 -17.37 -6.02 -1.59
N ALA A 628 -18.68 -6.18 -1.50
CA ALA A 628 -19.32 -6.90 -0.40
C ALA A 628 -18.88 -8.36 -0.37
N PHE A 629 -18.92 -9.04 -1.52
CA PHE A 629 -18.44 -10.42 -1.68
C PHE A 629 -16.96 -10.53 -1.28
N GLN A 630 -16.09 -9.71 -1.90
CA GLN A 630 -14.64 -9.71 -1.64
C GLN A 630 -14.34 -9.53 -0.16
N LEU A 631 -14.98 -8.57 0.49
CA LEU A 631 -14.72 -8.25 1.88
C LEU A 631 -15.24 -9.35 2.82
N MET A 632 -16.45 -9.87 2.59
CA MET A 632 -17.02 -10.95 3.40
C MET A 632 -16.21 -12.24 3.27
N MET A 633 -15.75 -12.61 2.08
CA MET A 633 -14.86 -13.74 1.85
C MET A 633 -13.50 -13.55 2.53
N GLN A 634 -12.94 -12.35 2.47
CA GLN A 634 -11.64 -12.05 3.06
C GLN A 634 -11.68 -12.08 4.60
N VAL A 635 -12.74 -11.50 5.20
CA VAL A 635 -12.97 -11.51 6.65
C VAL A 635 -13.30 -12.94 7.11
N GLY A 636 -14.19 -13.62 6.41
CA GLY A 636 -14.59 -14.99 6.71
C GLY A 636 -13.41 -15.96 6.64
N GLY A 637 -12.49 -15.75 5.69
CA GLY A 637 -11.27 -16.55 5.57
C GLY A 637 -10.32 -16.47 6.76
N ARG A 638 -10.59 -15.64 7.78
CA ARG A 638 -9.84 -15.58 9.05
C ARG A 638 -10.26 -16.64 10.06
N ALA A 639 -11.49 -17.15 9.97
CA ALA A 639 -11.97 -18.20 10.86
C ALA A 639 -11.42 -19.57 10.49
N GLY A 640 -10.96 -20.36 11.48
CA GLY A 640 -10.64 -21.76 11.35
C GLY A 640 -9.46 -22.05 10.41
N ARG A 641 -8.26 -21.50 10.64
CA ARG A 641 -7.11 -21.70 9.77
C ARG A 641 -6.24 -22.90 10.11
N ARG A 642 -6.09 -23.27 11.37
CA ARG A 642 -5.07 -24.21 11.81
C ARG A 642 -5.58 -25.57 12.30
N SER A 643 -6.73 -25.67 12.98
CA SER A 643 -7.10 -26.90 13.65
C SER A 643 -8.55 -27.35 13.48
N GLU A 644 -9.48 -26.44 13.28
CA GLU A 644 -10.91 -26.73 13.22
C GLU A 644 -11.61 -25.84 12.16
N GLN A 645 -12.73 -26.33 11.64
CA GLN A 645 -13.57 -25.53 10.79
C GLN A 645 -14.15 -24.35 11.56
N GLY A 646 -13.83 -23.11 11.19
CA GLY A 646 -14.38 -21.90 11.81
C GLY A 646 -15.81 -21.63 11.39
N ALA A 647 -16.45 -20.69 12.08
CA ALA A 647 -17.78 -20.20 11.75
C ALA A 647 -17.75 -18.71 11.39
N VAL A 648 -18.63 -18.32 10.47
CA VAL A 648 -18.87 -16.91 10.10
C VAL A 648 -20.35 -16.64 10.27
N VAL A 649 -20.71 -15.67 11.11
CA VAL A 649 -22.09 -15.23 11.26
C VAL A 649 -22.27 -13.87 10.61
N ILE A 650 -23.16 -13.80 9.61
CA ILE A 650 -23.47 -12.55 8.89
C ILE A 650 -24.84 -12.07 9.30
N GLN A 651 -24.92 -10.90 9.93
CA GLN A 651 -26.18 -10.24 10.26
C GLN A 651 -26.65 -9.37 9.09
N THR A 652 -27.89 -9.56 8.65
CA THR A 652 -28.47 -8.84 7.52
C THR A 652 -30.00 -8.73 7.63
N GLY A 653 -30.58 -7.66 7.12
CA GLY A 653 -32.03 -7.50 6.91
C GLY A 653 -32.49 -8.08 5.56
N GLN A 654 -31.55 -8.50 4.70
CA GLN A 654 -31.80 -8.99 3.34
C GLN A 654 -31.23 -10.40 3.12
N PRO A 655 -31.65 -11.43 3.88
CA PRO A 655 -31.03 -12.75 3.83
C PRO A 655 -31.16 -13.45 2.46
N SER A 656 -32.10 -13.03 1.62
CA SER A 656 -32.29 -13.54 0.26
C SER A 656 -31.48 -12.81 -0.81
N HIS A 657 -30.62 -11.85 -0.42
CA HIS A 657 -29.79 -11.11 -1.38
C HIS A 657 -28.84 -12.08 -2.13
N PRO A 658 -28.78 -12.05 -3.49
CA PRO A 658 -28.01 -13.03 -4.26
C PRO A 658 -26.54 -13.12 -3.88
N VAL A 659 -25.88 -11.99 -3.60
CA VAL A 659 -24.48 -11.95 -3.17
C VAL A 659 -24.25 -12.74 -1.87
N LEU A 660 -25.21 -12.72 -0.94
CA LEU A 660 -25.08 -13.49 0.32
C LEU A 660 -25.18 -15.00 0.08
N ALA A 661 -26.04 -15.44 -0.84
CA ALA A 661 -26.09 -16.85 -1.23
C ALA A 661 -24.76 -17.32 -1.80
N GLN A 662 -24.11 -16.49 -2.64
CA GLN A 662 -22.79 -16.76 -3.22
C GLN A 662 -21.66 -16.74 -2.17
N VAL A 663 -21.75 -15.86 -1.17
CA VAL A 663 -20.81 -15.85 -0.02
C VAL A 663 -20.96 -17.14 0.79
N CYS A 664 -22.19 -17.59 1.05
CA CYS A 664 -22.45 -18.82 1.79
C CYS A 664 -21.91 -20.07 1.10
N SER A 665 -22.01 -20.12 -0.24
CA SER A 665 -21.48 -21.22 -1.03
C SER A 665 -19.98 -21.08 -1.39
N GLY A 666 -19.41 -19.89 -1.20
CA GLY A 666 -18.05 -19.58 -1.65
C GLY A 666 -17.91 -19.54 -3.19
N ASP A 667 -19.03 -19.38 -3.91
CA ASP A 667 -19.06 -19.46 -5.38
C ASP A 667 -18.73 -18.09 -6.00
N TYR A 668 -17.43 -17.86 -6.21
CA TYR A 668 -16.95 -16.66 -6.89
C TYR A 668 -17.42 -16.59 -8.35
N GLU A 669 -17.49 -17.72 -9.06
CA GLU A 669 -17.86 -17.73 -10.48
C GLU A 669 -19.33 -17.31 -10.70
N ALA A 670 -20.24 -17.79 -9.85
CA ALA A 670 -21.64 -17.38 -9.89
C ALA A 670 -21.78 -15.86 -9.61
N MET A 671 -21.05 -15.35 -8.61
CA MET A 671 -20.99 -13.93 -8.31
C MET A 671 -20.47 -13.13 -9.52
N ALA A 672 -19.36 -13.57 -10.10
CA ALA A 672 -18.74 -12.88 -11.24
C ALA A 672 -19.68 -12.86 -12.47
N ARG A 673 -20.32 -13.98 -12.79
CA ARG A 673 -21.32 -14.05 -13.89
C ARG A 673 -22.47 -13.07 -13.68
N MET A 674 -23.03 -13.03 -12.46
CA MET A 674 -24.11 -12.11 -12.13
C MET A 674 -23.66 -10.65 -12.26
N GLN A 675 -22.51 -10.29 -11.65
CA GLN A 675 -21.98 -8.94 -11.69
C GLN A 675 -21.61 -8.49 -13.11
N LEU A 676 -21.04 -9.37 -13.92
CA LEU A 676 -20.70 -9.05 -15.31
C LEU A 676 -21.97 -8.83 -16.16
N ALA A 677 -23.02 -9.63 -15.99
CA ALA A 677 -24.29 -9.44 -16.69
C ALA A 677 -24.93 -8.09 -16.33
N GLU A 678 -24.96 -7.75 -15.05
CA GLU A 678 -25.47 -6.46 -14.56
C GLU A 678 -24.66 -5.28 -15.14
N ARG A 679 -23.33 -5.34 -15.09
CA ARG A 679 -22.46 -4.30 -15.64
C ARG A 679 -22.57 -4.16 -17.16
N GLN A 680 -22.83 -5.24 -17.87
CA GLN A 680 -23.11 -5.19 -19.30
C GLN A 680 -24.40 -4.43 -19.59
N SER A 681 -25.46 -4.71 -18.84
CA SER A 681 -26.77 -4.09 -19.02
C SER A 681 -26.75 -2.57 -18.78
N PHE A 682 -25.96 -2.12 -17.80
CA PHE A 682 -25.86 -0.71 -17.43
C PHE A 682 -24.61 0.00 -17.97
N LEU A 683 -23.83 -0.65 -18.85
CA LEU A 683 -22.59 -0.12 -19.43
C LEU A 683 -21.61 0.37 -18.34
N TYR A 684 -21.20 -0.55 -17.45
CA TYR A 684 -20.13 -0.32 -16.49
C TYR A 684 -18.84 -1.09 -16.85
N PRO A 685 -17.68 -0.74 -16.30
CA PRO A 685 -16.47 -1.55 -16.47
C PRO A 685 -16.70 -3.01 -16.05
N PRO A 686 -16.24 -3.99 -16.82
CA PRO A 686 -15.24 -3.91 -17.89
C PRO A 686 -15.77 -3.63 -19.30
N TYR A 687 -17.04 -3.34 -19.50
CA TYR A 687 -17.64 -3.13 -20.84
C TYR A 687 -17.46 -1.70 -21.37
N CYS A 688 -17.24 -0.74 -20.50
CA CYS A 688 -16.86 0.62 -20.84
C CYS A 688 -15.66 1.08 -20.02
N ARG A 689 -15.14 2.27 -20.34
CA ARG A 689 -14.22 3.03 -19.50
C ARG A 689 -14.97 4.18 -18.86
N LEU A 690 -14.69 4.44 -17.59
CA LEU A 690 -15.27 5.57 -16.87
C LEU A 690 -14.23 6.70 -16.72
N ILE A 691 -14.69 7.92 -16.91
CA ILE A 691 -13.95 9.12 -16.56
C ILE A 691 -14.84 9.99 -15.67
N SER A 692 -14.45 10.17 -14.43
CA SER A 692 -15.07 11.14 -13.53
C SER A 692 -14.41 12.50 -13.74
N LEU A 693 -15.22 13.52 -13.96
CA LEU A 693 -14.79 14.91 -14.14
C LEU A 693 -15.33 15.72 -12.98
N THR A 694 -14.49 16.15 -12.07
CA THR A 694 -14.90 16.98 -10.92
C THR A 694 -14.48 18.42 -11.17
N LEU A 695 -15.44 19.33 -11.23
CA LEU A 695 -15.19 20.76 -11.17
C LEU A 695 -15.15 21.23 -9.72
N ARG A 696 -14.26 22.17 -9.43
CA ARG A 696 -14.01 22.65 -8.07
C ARG A 696 -13.84 24.18 -8.05
N HIS A 697 -14.57 24.86 -7.13
CA HIS A 697 -14.45 26.30 -6.91
C HIS A 697 -14.93 26.70 -5.50
N ARG A 698 -14.51 27.89 -5.01
CA ARG A 698 -14.94 28.43 -3.71
C ARG A 698 -16.34 28.99 -3.73
N ASP A 699 -16.74 29.60 -4.85
CA ASP A 699 -18.08 30.15 -5.06
C ASP A 699 -18.97 29.05 -5.66
N ARG A 700 -20.09 28.75 -4.98
CA ARG A 700 -21.04 27.72 -5.37
C ARG A 700 -21.82 28.10 -6.61
N THR A 701 -22.26 29.37 -6.71
CA THR A 701 -23.07 29.84 -7.83
C THR A 701 -22.27 29.79 -9.12
N LEU A 702 -21.09 30.40 -9.11
CA LEU A 702 -20.17 30.38 -10.25
C LEU A 702 -19.79 28.97 -10.68
N LEU A 703 -19.61 28.05 -9.72
CA LEU A 703 -19.30 26.64 -9.99
C LEU A 703 -20.44 25.97 -10.77
N TRP A 704 -21.71 26.15 -10.34
CA TRP A 704 -22.85 25.58 -11.01
C TRP A 704 -23.11 26.20 -12.39
N GLU A 705 -22.91 27.50 -12.57
CA GLU A 705 -22.95 28.16 -13.89
C GLU A 705 -21.90 27.57 -14.84
N ALA A 706 -20.65 27.45 -14.38
CA ALA A 706 -19.58 26.82 -15.14
C ALA A 706 -19.89 25.35 -15.45
N ALA A 707 -20.44 24.59 -14.50
CA ALA A 707 -20.79 23.20 -14.65
C ALA A 707 -21.90 23.02 -15.69
N ASN A 708 -22.96 23.83 -15.66
CA ASN A 708 -24.03 23.76 -16.65
C ASN A 708 -23.51 24.07 -18.06
N ARG A 709 -22.75 25.16 -18.22
CA ARG A 709 -22.16 25.54 -19.51
C ARG A 709 -21.20 24.49 -20.06
N PHE A 710 -20.35 23.94 -19.22
CA PHE A 710 -19.45 22.84 -19.59
C PHE A 710 -20.22 21.57 -19.91
N GLY A 711 -21.22 21.24 -19.09
CA GLY A 711 -22.13 20.11 -19.32
C GLY A 711 -22.85 20.16 -20.65
N ASP A 712 -23.35 21.32 -21.05
CA ASP A 712 -23.98 21.51 -22.36
C ASP A 712 -23.01 21.27 -23.51
N SER A 713 -21.78 21.76 -23.36
CA SER A 713 -20.72 21.51 -24.34
C SER A 713 -20.35 20.04 -24.43
N LEU A 714 -20.24 19.36 -23.27
CA LEU A 714 -19.98 17.91 -23.20
C LEU A 714 -21.14 17.09 -23.80
N ARG A 715 -22.40 17.44 -23.52
CA ARG A 715 -23.58 16.72 -24.05
C ARG A 715 -23.69 16.80 -25.58
N ARG A 716 -23.28 17.94 -26.18
CA ARG A 716 -23.24 18.05 -27.65
C ARG A 716 -22.26 17.06 -28.28
N VAL A 717 -21.17 16.71 -27.58
CA VAL A 717 -20.14 15.79 -28.09
C VAL A 717 -20.41 14.35 -27.70
N PHE A 718 -20.77 14.12 -26.44
CA PHE A 718 -20.85 12.78 -25.86
C PHE A 718 -22.28 12.24 -25.72
N GLY A 719 -23.30 13.10 -25.82
CA GLY A 719 -24.69 12.70 -25.75
C GLY A 719 -25.04 11.97 -24.44
N ARG A 720 -25.71 10.82 -24.56
CA ARG A 720 -26.16 9.99 -23.43
C ARG A 720 -25.00 9.33 -22.61
N ARG A 721 -23.77 9.40 -23.10
CA ARG A 721 -22.58 8.89 -22.42
C ARG A 721 -22.21 9.73 -21.20
N LEU A 722 -22.69 10.98 -21.10
CA LEU A 722 -22.45 11.90 -20.01
C LEU A 722 -23.59 11.84 -18.98
N LEU A 723 -23.24 11.55 -17.73
CA LEU A 723 -24.13 11.67 -16.57
C LEU A 723 -23.73 12.92 -15.76
N GLY A 724 -24.67 13.55 -15.11
CA GLY A 724 -24.49 14.80 -14.35
C GLY A 724 -24.77 16.07 -15.19
N PRO A 725 -24.48 17.30 -14.69
CA PRO A 725 -23.74 17.59 -13.44
C PRO A 725 -24.50 17.24 -12.17
N GLU A 726 -23.79 16.75 -11.15
CA GLU A 726 -24.35 16.40 -9.86
C GLU A 726 -23.38 16.74 -8.72
N ALA A 727 -23.91 17.15 -7.57
CA ALA A 727 -23.11 17.32 -6.38
C ALA A 727 -22.73 15.94 -5.79
N PRO A 728 -21.47 15.67 -5.45
CA PRO A 728 -21.11 14.43 -4.76
C PRO A 728 -21.69 14.42 -3.34
N PRO A 729 -21.75 13.25 -2.65
CA PRO A 729 -22.25 13.15 -1.26
C PRO A 729 -21.60 14.12 -0.30
N VAL A 730 -20.32 14.41 -0.49
CA VAL A 730 -19.58 15.47 0.18
C VAL A 730 -19.32 16.58 -0.85
N ASP A 731 -20.20 17.55 -0.89
CA ASP A 731 -20.20 18.63 -1.89
C ASP A 731 -19.22 19.77 -1.59
N ARG A 732 -18.58 19.77 -0.40
CA ARG A 732 -17.61 20.80 0.02
C ARG A 732 -16.43 20.21 0.76
N ILE A 733 -15.23 20.42 0.22
CA ILE A 733 -13.97 19.95 0.82
C ILE A 733 -13.00 21.11 0.92
N ARG A 734 -12.43 21.35 2.13
CA ARG A 734 -11.46 22.46 2.40
C ARG A 734 -11.93 23.81 1.87
N GLY A 735 -13.22 24.11 2.07
CA GLY A 735 -13.82 25.38 1.67
C GLY A 735 -14.14 25.51 0.18
N GLN A 736 -13.95 24.46 -0.62
CA GLN A 736 -14.28 24.44 -2.05
C GLN A 736 -15.45 23.53 -2.33
N TYR A 737 -16.40 23.99 -3.13
CA TYR A 737 -17.55 23.23 -3.61
C TYR A 737 -17.14 22.34 -4.79
N LEU A 738 -17.84 21.23 -4.94
CA LEU A 738 -17.58 20.20 -5.94
C LEU A 738 -18.84 19.95 -6.77
N VAL A 739 -18.68 19.82 -8.08
CA VAL A 739 -19.70 19.32 -9.01
C VAL A 739 -19.05 18.27 -9.89
N ARG A 740 -19.70 17.14 -10.09
CA ARG A 740 -19.16 15.98 -10.78
C ARG A 740 -19.98 15.59 -12.01
N PHE A 741 -19.26 15.15 -13.03
CA PHE A 741 -19.79 14.42 -14.17
C PHE A 741 -19.18 13.03 -14.22
N LEU A 742 -19.92 12.09 -14.81
CA LEU A 742 -19.41 10.76 -15.12
C LEU A 742 -19.58 10.49 -16.61
N LEU A 743 -18.48 10.24 -17.30
CA LEU A 743 -18.46 9.92 -18.73
C LEU A 743 -18.19 8.44 -18.93
N LYS A 744 -19.07 7.76 -19.67
CA LYS A 744 -18.95 6.36 -20.09
C LYS A 744 -18.43 6.31 -21.53
N ILE A 745 -17.32 5.62 -21.77
CA ILE A 745 -16.72 5.45 -23.10
C ILE A 745 -16.72 3.96 -23.44
N GLU A 746 -17.44 3.56 -24.46
CA GLU A 746 -17.49 2.17 -24.90
C GLU A 746 -16.10 1.72 -25.37
N LYS A 747 -15.79 0.42 -25.24
CA LYS A 747 -14.49 -0.16 -25.60
C LYS A 747 -14.10 0.05 -27.07
N GLN A 748 -15.09 0.11 -27.96
CA GLN A 748 -14.87 0.31 -29.40
C GLN A 748 -14.51 1.78 -29.73
N SER A 749 -14.82 2.71 -28.82
CA SER A 749 -14.53 4.15 -29.00
C SER A 749 -13.10 4.48 -28.62
N SER A 750 -12.47 5.42 -29.33
CA SER A 750 -11.12 5.91 -29.02
C SER A 750 -11.10 6.71 -27.73
N ALA A 751 -10.54 6.12 -26.67
CA ALA A 751 -10.36 6.84 -25.40
C ALA A 751 -9.36 8.03 -25.54
N ALA A 752 -8.39 7.92 -26.42
CA ALA A 752 -7.43 9.01 -26.67
C ALA A 752 -8.13 10.22 -27.30
N GLU A 753 -9.01 9.98 -28.27
CA GLU A 753 -9.80 11.05 -28.89
C GLU A 753 -10.78 11.68 -27.90
N ALA A 754 -11.49 10.87 -27.11
CA ALA A 754 -12.38 11.37 -26.07
C ALA A 754 -11.63 12.29 -25.07
N LYS A 755 -10.46 11.89 -24.63
CA LYS A 755 -9.62 12.69 -23.72
C LYS A 755 -9.14 13.99 -24.36
N ARG A 756 -8.77 13.95 -25.64
CA ARG A 756 -8.38 15.15 -26.40
C ARG A 756 -9.55 16.14 -26.50
N LEU A 757 -10.74 15.64 -26.83
CA LEU A 757 -11.96 16.45 -26.89
C LEU A 757 -12.30 17.07 -25.53
N LEU A 758 -12.21 16.29 -24.44
CA LEU A 758 -12.41 16.77 -23.08
C LEU A 758 -11.46 17.94 -22.72
N ALA A 759 -10.17 17.78 -23.02
CA ALA A 759 -9.18 18.83 -22.79
C ALA A 759 -9.50 20.11 -23.59
N GLY A 760 -9.85 19.99 -24.88
CA GLY A 760 -10.21 21.13 -25.72
C GLY A 760 -11.49 21.85 -25.28
N LEU A 761 -12.49 21.11 -24.81
CA LEU A 761 -13.71 21.71 -24.26
C LEU A 761 -13.44 22.44 -22.95
N PHE A 762 -12.58 21.94 -22.11
CA PHE A 762 -12.19 22.60 -20.87
C PHE A 762 -11.35 23.85 -21.13
N ASP A 763 -10.42 23.81 -22.06
CA ASP A 763 -9.67 24.98 -22.49
C ASP A 763 -10.59 26.08 -23.03
N THR A 764 -11.66 25.67 -23.72
CA THR A 764 -12.69 26.60 -24.23
C THR A 764 -13.45 27.28 -23.09
N LEU A 765 -13.80 26.51 -22.04
CA LEU A 765 -14.41 27.09 -20.82
C LEU A 765 -13.48 28.11 -20.16
N HIS A 766 -12.18 27.80 -20.06
CA HIS A 766 -11.16 28.67 -19.43
C HIS A 766 -10.81 29.94 -20.24
N ARG A 767 -11.16 30.00 -21.52
CA ARG A 767 -11.01 31.23 -22.31
C ARG A 767 -11.93 32.34 -21.79
N ASP A 768 -13.06 31.98 -21.19
CA ASP A 768 -13.91 32.92 -20.47
C ASP A 768 -13.26 33.28 -19.12
N LYS A 769 -12.99 34.57 -18.93
CA LYS A 769 -12.33 35.08 -17.73
C LYS A 769 -13.09 34.77 -16.45
N ALA A 770 -14.44 34.69 -16.52
CA ALA A 770 -15.28 34.37 -15.37
C ALA A 770 -15.01 32.99 -14.81
N TYR A 771 -14.70 31.99 -15.66
CA TYR A 771 -14.50 30.58 -15.25
C TYR A 771 -13.04 30.16 -15.14
N ARG A 772 -12.08 31.08 -15.34
CA ARG A 772 -10.64 30.76 -15.32
C ARG A 772 -10.16 30.17 -13.99
N ALA A 773 -10.82 30.48 -12.88
CA ALA A 773 -10.50 29.99 -11.55
C ALA A 773 -11.14 28.62 -11.22
N VAL A 774 -12.03 28.11 -12.09
CA VAL A 774 -12.64 26.77 -11.93
C VAL A 774 -11.62 25.71 -12.28
N GLU A 775 -11.37 24.80 -11.37
CA GLU A 775 -10.44 23.71 -11.59
C GLU A 775 -11.18 22.47 -12.09
N LEU A 776 -10.61 21.78 -13.08
CA LEU A 776 -11.04 20.44 -13.51
C LEU A 776 -10.10 19.36 -12.95
N ILE A 777 -10.70 18.38 -12.32
CA ILE A 777 -10.02 17.24 -11.76
C ILE A 777 -10.54 15.98 -12.48
N PRO A 778 -9.82 15.49 -13.50
CA PRO A 778 -10.16 14.23 -14.15
C PRO A 778 -9.69 13.05 -13.31
N ASP A 779 -10.52 12.01 -13.26
CA ASP A 779 -10.18 10.71 -12.68
C ASP A 779 -10.62 9.61 -13.64
N VAL A 780 -9.64 8.97 -14.26
CA VAL A 780 -9.85 7.87 -15.21
C VAL A 780 -9.87 6.56 -14.43
N ASP A 781 -10.87 5.72 -14.71
CA ASP A 781 -11.17 4.49 -13.98
C ASP A 781 -11.34 4.78 -12.47
N PRO A 782 -12.31 5.63 -12.07
CA PRO A 782 -12.55 5.97 -10.66
C PRO A 782 -13.00 4.73 -9.89
N GLN A 783 -12.60 4.70 -8.60
CA GLN A 783 -12.94 3.60 -7.66
C GLN A 783 -13.70 4.12 -6.44
#